data_9dbc9285789ffa05abc591b282f40127
#
_entry.id   9dbc9285789ffa05abc591b282f40127
#
_cell.length_a   1.000
_cell.length_b   1.000
_cell.length_c   1.000
_cell.angle_alpha   90.00
_cell.angle_beta   90.00
_cell.angle_gamma   90.00
#
_symmetry.space_group_name_H-M   'P 1'
#
loop_
_entity.id
_entity.type
_entity.pdbx_description
1 polymer ?
#
loop_
_entity_poly.entity_id
_entity_poly.type
_entity_poly.pdbx_seq_one_letter_code
_entity_poly.pdbx_strand_id
1 'polypeptide(L)'
;MNGFSTSLDVPLALRLPASTARKLAAHDLISVADLLTYGPRRLDQWGSLTPISSLHEGDTVTILAEVLSAQMMPNRTRKGVRFVVELTDGSETITATFFASTRYRLAPHERLLEPGARMLFAGKVGSYKGKVQLTNPQFEGAQDATIPEIVERSQRLIPIYPATASLNSWTIERAVSFLLQSMHEGDLADPVPETIRREAGLPDLVTTLRALHEPDSREDWKTARAHMAWREAFTLQAGLACVRRGSDMERAPVCPRGDDGAVQALRDSLPFDLTGSQEAAVEAISRDLMRERPMQRLLQGDVGSGKTVVSALAMCQVMDSGFQAAMLVPTEVLAEQHYQSLHALIARMTTHAPRIELLTASTPRAERRTLERDLADGQPMIVVGTHTLLQDSVTFAHLGLVVIDEQHRFGVAQRDHLRGAATAATLTIPHQLVMTATPIPRTVAMTVFGDLDQTCINELPPGRRPVSTFLVDVANAAWMQRLWERAREEIDQGGRIFVVCPRIDEGDDVEDTDAADHRPPLASVHAVAAALRTQTALQGIGIEELHGRIGSADKTRIMDDFIAGRAPVLVSTTVIEVGVDVPEATMMVIIDAQQFGLSQLHQLRGRVGRSDSDSVCMAVHRHDLSAPARERLEAFARTTDGFELARVDLTLRREGDVVGAQQSGRTSGLRFLSVARDGDIIEQARDAARRTISADPSLADHSELERVIRARLSSQVAWMERS
;
A
#
# COMPACT_ATOMS: atom_id res chain seq x y z
N MET A 1 -31.36 -31.29 -24.17
CA MET A 1 -30.14 -30.49 -24.42
C MET A 1 -29.66 -29.99 -23.07
N ASN A 2 -28.58 -30.57 -22.57
CA ASN A 2 -28.11 -30.33 -21.21
C ASN A 2 -27.48 -28.92 -21.14
N GLY A 3 -28.12 -28.03 -20.40
CA GLY A 3 -27.55 -26.73 -20.06
C GLY A 3 -26.26 -26.92 -19.26
N PHE A 4 -25.12 -26.71 -19.86
CA PHE A 4 -23.85 -26.67 -19.16
C PHE A 4 -23.80 -25.33 -18.39
N SER A 5 -24.11 -25.36 -17.10
CA SER A 5 -23.69 -24.31 -16.18
C SER A 5 -22.19 -24.15 -16.30
N THR A 6 -21.73 -23.08 -16.93
CA THR A 6 -20.30 -22.84 -17.13
C THR A 6 -19.75 -22.26 -15.83
N SER A 7 -19.33 -23.15 -14.93
CA SER A 7 -18.61 -22.71 -13.73
C SER A 7 -17.34 -21.97 -14.17
N LEU A 8 -17.07 -20.84 -13.55
CA LEU A 8 -15.84 -20.05 -13.75
C LEU A 8 -14.56 -20.86 -13.46
N ASP A 9 -14.64 -21.91 -12.67
CA ASP A 9 -13.52 -22.77 -12.29
C ASP A 9 -13.18 -23.87 -13.30
N VAL A 10 -13.89 -23.92 -14.45
CA VAL A 10 -13.59 -24.90 -15.50
C VAL A 10 -12.16 -24.69 -16.03
N PRO A 11 -11.31 -25.74 -16.02
CA PRO A 11 -9.96 -25.64 -16.58
C PRO A 11 -9.98 -25.27 -18.06
N LEU A 12 -9.11 -24.32 -18.46
CA LEU A 12 -8.98 -23.91 -19.86
C LEU A 12 -8.63 -25.03 -20.81
N ALA A 13 -7.95 -26.07 -20.30
CA ALA A 13 -7.61 -27.28 -21.08
C ALA A 13 -8.83 -28.03 -21.61
N LEU A 14 -10.02 -27.85 -21.02
CA LEU A 14 -11.27 -28.47 -21.46
C LEU A 14 -12.04 -27.59 -22.46
N ARG A 15 -11.64 -26.35 -22.65
CA ARG A 15 -12.34 -25.36 -23.49
C ARG A 15 -11.51 -24.83 -24.65
N LEU A 16 -10.19 -24.86 -24.53
CA LEU A 16 -9.26 -24.34 -25.52
C LEU A 16 -8.36 -25.43 -26.12
N PRO A 17 -7.80 -25.23 -27.30
CA PRO A 17 -6.80 -26.14 -27.86
C PRO A 17 -5.62 -26.34 -26.88
N ALA A 18 -5.15 -27.60 -26.76
CA ALA A 18 -4.14 -28.00 -25.78
C ALA A 18 -2.84 -27.17 -25.82
N SER A 19 -2.45 -26.69 -27.02
CA SER A 19 -1.27 -25.81 -27.20
C SER A 19 -1.48 -24.43 -26.60
N THR A 20 -2.68 -23.86 -26.74
CA THR A 20 -3.06 -22.55 -26.19
C THR A 20 -3.21 -22.65 -24.68
N ALA A 21 -3.94 -23.66 -24.19
CA ALA A 21 -4.13 -23.88 -22.74
C ALA A 21 -2.79 -24.03 -22.00
N ARG A 22 -1.80 -24.78 -22.58
CA ARG A 22 -0.46 -24.92 -22.02
C ARG A 22 0.32 -23.60 -21.96
N LYS A 23 0.19 -22.74 -22.97
CA LYS A 23 0.84 -21.42 -22.98
C LYS A 23 0.26 -20.51 -21.91
N LEU A 24 -1.08 -20.52 -21.74
CA LEU A 24 -1.79 -19.75 -20.72
C LEU A 24 -1.45 -20.24 -19.32
N ALA A 25 -1.44 -21.56 -19.09
CA ALA A 25 -1.10 -22.18 -17.82
C ALA A 25 0.34 -21.86 -17.34
N ALA A 26 1.29 -21.69 -18.26
CA ALA A 26 2.66 -21.24 -17.94
C ALA A 26 2.72 -19.81 -17.37
N HIS A 27 1.60 -19.06 -17.38
CA HIS A 27 1.43 -17.73 -16.84
C HIS A 27 0.30 -17.67 -15.81
N ASP A 28 0.06 -18.77 -15.09
CA ASP A 28 -0.95 -18.91 -14.04
C ASP A 28 -2.41 -18.67 -14.50
N LEU A 29 -2.67 -18.70 -15.82
CA LEU A 29 -4.01 -18.64 -16.37
C LEU A 29 -4.51 -20.08 -16.63
N ILE A 30 -5.15 -20.67 -15.63
CA ILE A 30 -5.50 -22.11 -15.62
C ILE A 30 -6.99 -22.32 -15.86
N SER A 31 -7.84 -21.46 -15.30
CA SER A 31 -9.30 -21.56 -15.35
C SER A 31 -9.93 -20.52 -16.29
N VAL A 32 -11.20 -20.71 -16.62
CA VAL A 32 -12.00 -19.71 -17.35
C VAL A 32 -12.04 -18.39 -16.57
N ALA A 33 -12.20 -18.45 -15.24
CA ALA A 33 -12.14 -17.27 -14.38
C ALA A 33 -10.83 -16.51 -14.53
N ASP A 34 -9.69 -17.22 -14.49
CA ASP A 34 -8.38 -16.55 -14.60
C ASP A 34 -8.24 -15.80 -15.91
N LEU A 35 -8.72 -16.39 -17.00
CA LEU A 35 -8.61 -15.78 -18.33
C LEU A 35 -9.60 -14.62 -18.52
N LEU A 36 -10.88 -14.79 -18.14
CA LEU A 36 -11.89 -13.74 -18.31
C LEU A 36 -11.72 -12.57 -17.34
N THR A 37 -11.08 -12.78 -16.19
CA THR A 37 -10.72 -11.69 -15.28
C THR A 37 -9.32 -11.13 -15.55
N TYR A 38 -8.60 -11.63 -16.56
CA TYR A 38 -7.33 -11.07 -17.02
C TYR A 38 -7.60 -9.89 -17.95
N GLY A 39 -8.02 -8.77 -17.38
CA GLY A 39 -8.45 -7.58 -18.12
C GLY A 39 -7.35 -6.94 -18.96
N PRO A 40 -7.70 -6.30 -20.08
CA PRO A 40 -6.76 -5.54 -20.88
C PRO A 40 -6.20 -4.35 -20.08
N ARG A 41 -4.90 -4.11 -20.23
CA ARG A 41 -4.20 -3.01 -19.56
C ARG A 41 -4.55 -1.65 -20.17
N ARG A 42 -4.77 -1.62 -21.48
CA ARG A 42 -5.15 -0.44 -22.25
C ARG A 42 -5.88 -0.87 -23.50
N LEU A 43 -6.60 0.07 -24.09
CA LEU A 43 -7.12 -0.07 -25.43
C LEU A 43 -6.20 0.68 -26.40
N ASP A 44 -5.87 0.02 -27.49
CA ASP A 44 -5.25 0.63 -28.67
C ASP A 44 -6.30 0.77 -29.78
N GLN A 45 -6.03 1.53 -30.80
CA GLN A 45 -6.91 1.67 -31.94
C GLN A 45 -6.06 1.63 -33.20
N TRP A 46 -6.49 0.85 -34.17
CA TRP A 46 -5.92 0.99 -35.48
C TRP A 46 -6.21 2.43 -35.96
N GLY A 47 -5.18 3.15 -36.39
CA GLY A 47 -5.37 4.53 -36.85
C GLY A 47 -6.30 4.62 -38.06
N SER A 48 -6.68 5.84 -38.44
CA SER A 48 -7.44 6.06 -39.65
C SER A 48 -6.71 5.47 -40.88
N LEU A 49 -7.45 4.87 -41.81
CA LEU A 49 -6.91 4.44 -43.09
C LEU A 49 -6.22 5.60 -43.78
N THR A 50 -4.92 5.50 -43.94
CA THR A 50 -4.07 6.58 -44.49
C THR A 50 -3.38 6.09 -45.75
N PRO A 51 -3.47 6.83 -46.85
CA PRO A 51 -2.72 6.51 -48.09
C PRO A 51 -1.20 6.57 -47.82
N ILE A 52 -0.42 5.70 -48.47
CA ILE A 52 1.04 5.66 -48.29
C ILE A 52 1.68 7.00 -48.66
N SER A 53 1.12 7.71 -49.65
CA SER A 53 1.59 9.03 -50.09
C SER A 53 1.49 10.15 -49.08
N SER A 54 0.69 10.00 -48.02
CA SER A 54 0.49 11.02 -46.97
C SER A 54 1.18 10.69 -45.64
N LEU A 55 2.04 9.67 -45.57
CA LEU A 55 2.71 9.23 -44.37
C LEU A 55 3.88 10.11 -43.97
N HIS A 56 3.94 10.54 -42.71
CA HIS A 56 5.05 11.27 -42.13
C HIS A 56 5.72 10.48 -41.01
N GLU A 57 7.02 10.71 -40.82
CA GLU A 57 7.74 10.10 -39.70
C GLU A 57 7.14 10.53 -38.35
N GLY A 58 6.84 9.54 -37.51
CA GLY A 58 6.22 9.75 -36.19
C GLY A 58 4.73 9.45 -36.12
N ASP A 59 4.04 9.41 -37.28
CA ASP A 59 2.60 9.12 -37.36
C ASP A 59 2.28 7.69 -36.90
N THR A 60 1.13 7.52 -36.28
CA THR A 60 0.53 6.20 -36.02
C THR A 60 -0.62 6.00 -37.02
N VAL A 61 -0.47 5.02 -37.89
CA VAL A 61 -1.34 4.88 -39.08
C VAL A 61 -1.77 3.45 -39.30
N THR A 62 -2.91 3.32 -39.98
CA THR A 62 -3.33 2.06 -40.61
C THR A 62 -3.35 2.21 -42.09
N ILE A 63 -2.65 1.33 -42.81
CA ILE A 63 -2.61 1.27 -44.27
C ILE A 63 -3.24 -0.03 -44.77
N LEU A 64 -4.03 0.07 -45.83
CA LEU A 64 -4.45 -1.09 -46.61
C LEU A 64 -3.45 -1.25 -47.77
N ALA A 65 -2.74 -2.34 -47.78
CA ALA A 65 -1.68 -2.53 -48.77
C ALA A 65 -1.63 -3.97 -49.26
N GLU A 66 -1.13 -4.12 -50.50
CA GLU A 66 -0.79 -5.40 -51.10
C GLU A 66 0.70 -5.66 -50.95
N VAL A 67 1.06 -6.90 -50.65
CA VAL A 67 2.44 -7.35 -50.55
C VAL A 67 3.05 -7.51 -51.94
N LEU A 68 4.05 -6.69 -52.26
CA LEU A 68 4.80 -6.80 -53.51
C LEU A 68 5.93 -7.83 -53.45
N SER A 69 6.69 -7.76 -52.37
CA SER A 69 7.80 -8.67 -52.13
C SER A 69 8.01 -8.94 -50.64
N ALA A 70 8.53 -10.11 -50.31
CA ALA A 70 8.80 -10.48 -48.92
C ALA A 70 10.11 -11.29 -48.86
N GLN A 71 11.07 -10.82 -48.07
CA GLN A 71 12.41 -11.42 -48.00
C GLN A 71 12.91 -11.56 -46.58
N MET A 72 13.44 -12.74 -46.24
CA MET A 72 14.11 -13.01 -44.97
C MET A 72 15.59 -12.66 -45.09
N MET A 73 16.08 -11.80 -44.21
CA MET A 73 17.47 -11.33 -44.18
C MET A 73 18.11 -11.47 -42.81
N PRO A 74 19.44 -11.74 -42.73
CA PRO A 74 20.14 -11.66 -41.43
C PRO A 74 20.16 -10.21 -40.94
N ASN A 75 20.11 -10.05 -39.61
CA ASN A 75 20.26 -8.73 -39.02
C ASN A 75 21.73 -8.32 -39.02
N ARG A 76 22.02 -7.06 -39.42
CA ARG A 76 23.42 -6.60 -39.61
C ARG A 76 24.07 -6.13 -38.29
N THR A 77 23.30 -5.76 -37.28
CA THR A 77 23.82 -5.10 -36.06
C THR A 77 23.64 -5.92 -34.79
N ARG A 78 22.78 -6.94 -34.78
CA ARG A 78 22.50 -7.81 -33.62
C ARG A 78 22.32 -9.26 -34.10
N LYS A 79 22.56 -10.24 -33.20
CA LYS A 79 22.19 -11.64 -33.47
C LYS A 79 20.67 -11.70 -33.72
N GLY A 80 20.25 -12.29 -34.88
CA GLY A 80 18.84 -12.44 -35.23
C GLY A 80 18.59 -12.29 -36.75
N VAL A 81 17.32 -12.34 -37.09
CA VAL A 81 16.83 -12.21 -38.47
C VAL A 81 15.81 -11.09 -38.56
N ARG A 82 15.70 -10.52 -39.75
CA ARG A 82 14.64 -9.57 -40.10
C ARG A 82 13.91 -10.07 -41.35
N PHE A 83 12.59 -9.89 -41.33
CA PHE A 83 11.72 -10.14 -42.47
C PHE A 83 11.28 -8.80 -43.04
N VAL A 84 11.66 -8.53 -44.27
CA VAL A 84 11.42 -7.25 -44.94
C VAL A 84 10.34 -7.48 -45.99
N VAL A 85 9.27 -6.74 -45.91
CA VAL A 85 8.11 -6.83 -46.78
C VAL A 85 7.90 -5.48 -47.45
N GLU A 86 7.84 -5.46 -48.76
CA GLU A 86 7.52 -4.29 -49.55
C GLU A 86 6.01 -4.26 -49.82
N LEU A 87 5.38 -3.16 -49.52
CA LEU A 87 3.94 -2.97 -49.54
C LEU A 87 3.55 -1.84 -50.49
N THR A 88 2.41 -1.95 -51.18
CA THR A 88 1.84 -0.88 -52.00
C THR A 88 0.33 -0.73 -51.76
N ASP A 89 -0.16 0.49 -51.80
CA ASP A 89 -1.58 0.82 -51.90
C ASP A 89 -2.06 1.12 -53.34
N GLY A 90 -1.19 0.90 -54.29
CA GLY A 90 -1.41 1.21 -55.69
C GLY A 90 -0.94 2.61 -56.10
N SER A 91 -0.64 3.50 -55.16
CA SER A 91 -0.12 4.85 -55.45
C SER A 91 1.39 4.94 -55.17
N GLU A 92 1.81 4.45 -54.00
CA GLU A 92 3.21 4.47 -53.57
C GLU A 92 3.60 3.15 -52.89
N THR A 93 4.86 3.06 -52.45
CA THR A 93 5.39 1.87 -51.77
C THR A 93 6.00 2.24 -50.42
N ILE A 94 5.82 1.36 -49.42
CA ILE A 94 6.44 1.45 -48.09
C ILE A 94 7.03 0.10 -47.69
N THR A 95 8.07 0.11 -46.86
CA THR A 95 8.68 -1.12 -46.34
C THR A 95 8.17 -1.40 -44.93
N ALA A 96 7.68 -2.62 -44.69
CA ALA A 96 7.44 -3.14 -43.32
C ALA A 96 8.59 -4.08 -42.96
N THR A 97 9.19 -3.85 -41.77
CA THR A 97 10.31 -4.67 -41.27
C THR A 97 9.97 -5.31 -39.96
N PHE A 98 10.03 -6.65 -39.91
CA PHE A 98 9.80 -7.45 -38.70
C PHE A 98 11.13 -8.00 -38.19
N PHE A 99 11.37 -7.90 -36.89
CA PHE A 99 12.61 -8.36 -36.26
C PHE A 99 12.33 -9.53 -35.32
N ALA A 100 13.19 -10.58 -35.38
CA ALA A 100 13.13 -11.68 -34.42
C ALA A 100 14.55 -12.26 -34.15
N SER A 101 14.67 -12.93 -33.01
CA SER A 101 15.91 -13.61 -32.61
C SER A 101 16.20 -14.85 -33.46
N THR A 102 15.18 -15.50 -34.03
CA THR A 102 15.29 -16.70 -34.86
C THR A 102 14.29 -16.67 -36.02
N ARG A 103 14.63 -17.34 -37.14
CA ARG A 103 13.77 -17.47 -38.33
C ARG A 103 12.42 -18.16 -37.97
N TYR A 104 12.45 -19.10 -37.07
CA TYR A 104 11.24 -19.84 -36.66
C TYR A 104 10.14 -18.93 -36.12
N ARG A 105 10.49 -17.84 -35.43
CA ARG A 105 9.53 -16.86 -34.91
C ARG A 105 8.83 -16.06 -36.02
N LEU A 106 9.42 -15.92 -37.16
CA LEU A 106 8.87 -15.20 -38.33
C LEU A 106 8.22 -16.14 -39.35
N ALA A 107 8.25 -17.45 -39.14
CA ALA A 107 7.62 -18.41 -40.05
C ALA A 107 6.09 -18.18 -40.24
N PRO A 108 5.31 -17.77 -39.24
CA PRO A 108 3.91 -17.37 -39.44
C PRO A 108 3.76 -16.13 -40.35
N HIS A 109 4.67 -15.16 -40.22
CA HIS A 109 4.67 -13.94 -41.05
C HIS A 109 5.00 -14.30 -42.51
N GLU A 110 5.98 -15.17 -42.72
CA GLU A 110 6.40 -15.62 -44.05
C GLU A 110 5.27 -16.34 -44.80
N ARG A 111 4.38 -17.06 -44.07
CA ARG A 111 3.23 -17.75 -44.66
C ARG A 111 2.03 -16.83 -44.97
N LEU A 112 1.86 -15.78 -44.19
CA LEU A 112 0.69 -14.89 -44.31
C LEU A 112 0.97 -13.70 -45.22
N LEU A 113 2.22 -13.26 -45.33
CA LEU A 113 2.66 -12.11 -46.10
C LEU A 113 3.33 -12.56 -47.42
N GLU A 114 2.60 -13.37 -48.18
CA GLU A 114 3.04 -13.79 -49.51
C GLU A 114 2.75 -12.69 -50.56
N PRO A 115 3.54 -12.56 -51.61
CA PRO A 115 3.27 -11.61 -52.70
C PRO A 115 1.86 -11.76 -53.26
N GLY A 116 1.15 -10.64 -53.41
CA GLY A 116 -0.27 -10.58 -53.81
C GLY A 116 -1.24 -10.62 -52.65
N ALA A 117 -0.79 -10.87 -51.40
CA ALA A 117 -1.69 -10.81 -50.21
C ALA A 117 -2.10 -9.36 -49.92
N ARG A 118 -3.42 -9.11 -49.82
CA ARG A 118 -3.97 -7.81 -49.43
C ARG A 118 -4.23 -7.81 -47.95
N MET A 119 -3.58 -6.89 -47.23
CA MET A 119 -3.55 -6.86 -45.77
C MET A 119 -3.72 -5.43 -45.23
N LEU A 120 -4.27 -5.33 -44.03
CA LEU A 120 -4.20 -4.13 -43.21
C LEU A 120 -2.92 -4.18 -42.39
N PHE A 121 -2.18 -3.06 -42.36
CA PHE A 121 -0.99 -2.90 -41.52
C PHE A 121 -1.17 -1.69 -40.64
N ALA A 122 -0.97 -1.85 -39.33
CA ALA A 122 -1.01 -0.77 -38.37
C ALA A 122 0.30 -0.65 -37.61
N GLY A 123 0.77 0.59 -37.47
CA GLY A 123 2.00 0.83 -36.73
C GLY A 123 2.46 2.28 -36.77
N LYS A 124 3.55 2.53 -36.06
CA LYS A 124 4.20 3.84 -36.09
C LYS A 124 5.14 3.94 -37.29
N VAL A 125 5.00 5.02 -38.03
CA VAL A 125 5.89 5.33 -39.14
C VAL A 125 7.24 5.79 -38.59
N GLY A 126 8.29 5.07 -38.94
CA GLY A 126 9.66 5.44 -38.63
C GLY A 126 10.41 5.79 -39.92
N SER A 127 11.68 6.15 -39.80
CA SER A 127 12.56 6.45 -40.93
C SER A 127 13.83 5.60 -40.87
N TYR A 128 14.23 5.06 -42.02
CA TYR A 128 15.50 4.37 -42.17
C TYR A 128 16.18 4.76 -43.49
N LYS A 129 17.39 5.32 -43.40
CA LYS A 129 18.14 5.84 -44.54
C LYS A 129 17.35 6.85 -45.41
N GLY A 130 16.55 7.72 -44.77
CA GLY A 130 15.75 8.74 -45.44
C GLY A 130 14.47 8.24 -46.12
N LYS A 131 14.10 6.96 -45.93
CA LYS A 131 12.83 6.40 -46.40
C LYS A 131 11.93 6.05 -45.21
N VAL A 132 10.67 6.36 -45.34
CA VAL A 132 9.64 5.96 -44.34
C VAL A 132 9.46 4.44 -44.33
N GLN A 133 9.28 3.87 -43.14
CA GLN A 133 9.05 2.43 -42.99
C GLN A 133 8.15 2.15 -41.78
N LEU A 134 7.50 1.00 -41.76
CA LEU A 134 6.83 0.44 -40.58
C LEU A 134 7.74 -0.57 -39.90
N THR A 135 7.93 -0.43 -38.59
CA THR A 135 8.76 -1.33 -37.79
C THR A 135 7.88 -2.22 -36.89
N ASN A 136 7.94 -3.54 -37.12
CA ASN A 136 7.07 -4.52 -36.43
C ASN A 136 5.59 -4.12 -36.46
N PRO A 137 5.01 -3.73 -37.62
CA PRO A 137 3.60 -3.38 -37.68
C PRO A 137 2.73 -4.58 -37.30
N GLN A 138 1.57 -4.30 -36.76
CA GLN A 138 0.49 -5.28 -36.68
C GLN A 138 -0.10 -5.47 -38.09
N PHE A 139 -0.62 -6.64 -38.40
CA PHE A 139 -1.25 -6.87 -39.69
C PHE A 139 -2.39 -7.89 -39.62
N GLU A 140 -3.41 -7.71 -40.44
CA GLU A 140 -4.60 -8.55 -40.54
C GLU A 140 -4.99 -8.75 -42.03
N GLY A 141 -5.46 -9.97 -42.34
CA GLY A 141 -5.90 -10.28 -43.73
C GLY A 141 -7.15 -9.50 -44.14
N ALA A 142 -7.12 -8.99 -45.39
CA ALA A 142 -8.19 -8.20 -45.96
C ALA A 142 -8.60 -8.67 -47.38
N GLN A 143 -8.28 -9.93 -47.74
CA GLN A 143 -8.43 -10.43 -49.11
C GLN A 143 -9.87 -10.41 -49.61
N ASP A 144 -10.85 -10.77 -48.76
CA ASP A 144 -12.26 -10.87 -49.14
C ASP A 144 -13.12 -9.73 -48.53
N ALA A 145 -12.51 -8.75 -47.84
CA ALA A 145 -13.22 -7.71 -47.16
C ALA A 145 -13.53 -6.50 -48.06
N THR A 146 -14.74 -6.01 -47.98
CA THR A 146 -15.17 -4.76 -48.63
C THR A 146 -14.57 -3.54 -47.96
N ILE A 147 -14.53 -2.39 -48.66
CA ILE A 147 -13.99 -1.15 -48.08
C ILE A 147 -14.75 -0.73 -46.80
N PRO A 148 -16.08 -0.78 -46.71
CA PRO A 148 -16.80 -0.50 -45.45
C PRO A 148 -16.39 -1.40 -44.29
N GLU A 149 -16.28 -2.71 -44.50
CA GLU A 149 -15.81 -3.67 -43.48
C GLU A 149 -14.37 -3.40 -43.01
N ILE A 150 -13.51 -2.96 -43.93
CA ILE A 150 -12.14 -2.58 -43.63
C ILE A 150 -12.10 -1.30 -42.76
N VAL A 151 -12.94 -0.31 -43.10
CA VAL A 151 -13.09 0.92 -42.32
C VAL A 151 -13.60 0.61 -40.91
N GLU A 152 -14.62 -0.23 -40.77
CA GLU A 152 -15.17 -0.69 -39.50
C GLU A 152 -14.08 -1.40 -38.67
N ARG A 153 -13.34 -2.32 -39.27
CA ARG A 153 -12.20 -3.01 -38.60
C ARG A 153 -11.11 -2.04 -38.17
N SER A 154 -10.80 -1.01 -38.95
CA SER A 154 -9.77 -0.02 -38.58
C SER A 154 -10.19 0.87 -37.41
N GLN A 155 -11.49 1.03 -37.17
CA GLN A 155 -12.06 1.79 -36.06
C GLN A 155 -12.24 0.95 -34.79
N ARG A 156 -12.13 -0.37 -34.88
CA ARG A 156 -12.28 -1.26 -33.73
C ARG A 156 -11.21 -1.00 -32.68
N LEU A 157 -11.63 -0.95 -31.40
CA LEU A 157 -10.72 -0.89 -30.27
C LEU A 157 -10.07 -2.25 -30.05
N ILE A 158 -8.75 -2.26 -29.89
CA ILE A 158 -7.96 -3.47 -29.70
C ILE A 158 -7.54 -3.55 -28.23
N PRO A 159 -7.99 -4.57 -27.50
CA PRO A 159 -7.57 -4.76 -26.12
C PRO A 159 -6.11 -5.23 -26.05
N ILE A 160 -5.26 -4.49 -25.32
CA ILE A 160 -3.87 -4.83 -25.11
C ILE A 160 -3.70 -5.42 -23.72
N TYR A 161 -3.42 -6.72 -23.67
CA TYR A 161 -3.19 -7.45 -22.44
C TYR A 161 -1.74 -7.37 -21.99
N PRO A 162 -1.46 -7.53 -20.66
CA PRO A 162 -0.10 -7.72 -20.18
C PRO A 162 0.54 -8.93 -20.87
N ALA A 163 1.57 -8.68 -21.66
CA ALA A 163 2.23 -9.68 -22.50
C ALA A 163 3.65 -9.97 -22.01
N THR A 164 4.13 -11.20 -22.26
CA THR A 164 5.50 -11.63 -21.99
C THR A 164 6.15 -12.11 -23.28
N ALA A 165 7.45 -12.42 -23.23
CA ALA A 165 8.16 -12.96 -24.39
C ALA A 165 7.58 -14.29 -24.92
N SER A 166 6.88 -15.05 -24.07
CA SER A 166 6.29 -16.38 -24.37
C SER A 166 4.78 -16.34 -24.60
N LEU A 167 4.09 -15.32 -24.09
CA LEU A 167 2.63 -15.14 -24.22
C LEU A 167 2.35 -13.71 -24.74
N ASN A 168 1.95 -13.60 -25.99
CA ASN A 168 1.60 -12.32 -26.61
C ASN A 168 0.11 -11.96 -26.37
N SER A 169 -0.21 -10.66 -26.38
CA SER A 169 -1.55 -10.11 -26.19
C SER A 169 -2.59 -10.73 -27.13
N TRP A 170 -2.21 -10.98 -28.37
CA TRP A 170 -3.06 -11.57 -29.40
C TRP A 170 -3.52 -13.00 -29.09
N THR A 171 -2.66 -13.80 -28.44
CA THR A 171 -3.04 -15.17 -28.03
C THR A 171 -4.11 -15.12 -26.93
N ILE A 172 -4.00 -14.14 -26.03
CA ILE A 172 -4.96 -13.93 -24.94
C ILE A 172 -6.28 -13.46 -25.52
N GLU A 173 -6.27 -12.43 -26.36
CA GLU A 173 -7.46 -11.87 -27.02
C GLU A 173 -8.26 -12.96 -27.72
N ARG A 174 -7.62 -13.77 -28.59
CA ARG A 174 -8.29 -14.86 -29.31
C ARG A 174 -8.91 -15.88 -28.39
N ALA A 175 -8.22 -16.23 -27.29
CA ALA A 175 -8.73 -17.19 -26.33
C ALA A 175 -9.94 -16.64 -25.58
N VAL A 176 -9.92 -15.36 -25.20
CA VAL A 176 -11.05 -14.66 -24.56
C VAL A 176 -12.25 -14.58 -25.50
N SER A 177 -12.05 -14.06 -26.73
CA SER A 177 -13.12 -13.97 -27.72
C SER A 177 -13.75 -15.31 -28.03
N PHE A 178 -12.94 -16.38 -28.16
CA PHE A 178 -13.45 -17.73 -28.38
C PHE A 178 -14.38 -18.19 -27.24
N LEU A 179 -14.03 -17.89 -25.97
CA LEU A 179 -14.87 -18.25 -24.83
C LEU A 179 -16.16 -17.40 -24.83
N LEU A 180 -16.05 -16.07 -25.01
CA LEU A 180 -17.19 -15.16 -24.94
C LEU A 180 -18.21 -15.39 -26.06
N GLN A 181 -17.79 -15.81 -27.25
CA GLN A 181 -18.70 -16.12 -28.36
C GLN A 181 -19.71 -17.23 -28.03
N SER A 182 -19.32 -18.17 -27.15
CA SER A 182 -20.18 -19.30 -26.74
C SER A 182 -21.01 -19.03 -25.49
N MET A 183 -20.89 -17.85 -24.87
CA MET A 183 -21.57 -17.50 -23.61
C MET A 183 -22.73 -16.56 -23.85
N HIS A 184 -23.81 -16.71 -23.08
CA HIS A 184 -25.00 -15.87 -23.06
C HIS A 184 -25.23 -15.29 -21.68
N GLU A 185 -26.09 -14.32 -21.56
CA GLU A 185 -26.52 -13.76 -20.26
C GLU A 185 -27.05 -14.88 -19.35
N GLY A 186 -26.60 -14.89 -18.11
CA GLY A 186 -26.94 -15.90 -17.11
C GLY A 186 -26.13 -17.18 -17.15
N ASP A 187 -25.23 -17.39 -18.13
CA ASP A 187 -24.38 -18.59 -18.21
C ASP A 187 -23.29 -18.61 -17.13
N LEU A 188 -22.90 -17.44 -16.62
CA LEU A 188 -21.93 -17.30 -15.54
C LEU A 188 -22.63 -16.88 -14.25
N ALA A 189 -22.36 -17.63 -13.18
CA ALA A 189 -22.85 -17.28 -11.86
C ALA A 189 -22.11 -16.01 -11.36
N ASP A 190 -22.87 -14.96 -11.05
CA ASP A 190 -22.33 -13.70 -10.52
C ASP A 190 -22.22 -13.82 -8.98
N PRO A 191 -21.07 -13.57 -8.36
CA PRO A 191 -20.94 -13.58 -6.90
C PRO A 191 -21.75 -12.44 -6.22
N VAL A 192 -22.18 -11.43 -6.96
CA VAL A 192 -23.03 -10.35 -6.44
C VAL A 192 -24.51 -10.79 -6.54
N PRO A 193 -25.25 -10.84 -5.41
CA PRO A 193 -26.67 -11.17 -5.42
C PRO A 193 -27.47 -10.26 -6.39
N GLU A 194 -28.47 -10.82 -7.07
CA GLU A 194 -29.23 -10.12 -8.10
C GLU A 194 -29.88 -8.83 -7.58
N THR A 195 -30.38 -8.82 -6.35
CA THR A 195 -30.97 -7.64 -5.72
C THR A 195 -29.94 -6.50 -5.58
N ILE A 196 -28.75 -6.84 -5.09
CA ILE A 196 -27.63 -5.90 -4.93
C ILE A 196 -27.13 -5.43 -6.30
N ARG A 197 -27.02 -6.32 -7.27
CA ARG A 197 -26.62 -5.99 -8.64
C ARG A 197 -27.55 -4.97 -9.29
N ARG A 198 -28.86 -5.14 -9.13
CA ARG A 198 -29.84 -4.16 -9.63
C ARG A 198 -29.75 -2.81 -8.91
N GLU A 199 -29.61 -2.81 -7.58
CA GLU A 199 -29.43 -1.58 -6.80
C GLU A 199 -28.17 -0.81 -7.22
N ALA A 200 -27.07 -1.50 -7.49
CA ALA A 200 -25.81 -0.91 -7.91
C ALA A 200 -25.72 -0.61 -9.42
N GLY A 201 -26.78 -0.89 -10.19
CA GLY A 201 -26.80 -0.68 -11.64
C GLY A 201 -25.80 -1.54 -12.42
N LEU A 202 -25.46 -2.72 -11.91
CA LEU A 202 -24.50 -3.62 -12.55
C LEU A 202 -25.20 -4.51 -13.59
N PRO A 203 -24.74 -4.55 -14.85
CA PRO A 203 -25.21 -5.51 -15.84
C PRO A 203 -24.87 -6.95 -15.44
N ASP A 204 -25.39 -7.91 -16.18
CA ASP A 204 -24.98 -9.31 -16.11
C ASP A 204 -23.46 -9.47 -16.27
N LEU A 205 -22.88 -10.51 -15.65
CA LEU A 205 -21.43 -10.72 -15.66
C LEU A 205 -20.90 -10.95 -17.08
N VAL A 206 -21.62 -11.72 -17.93
CA VAL A 206 -21.20 -11.96 -19.33
C VAL A 206 -21.22 -10.65 -20.12
N THR A 207 -22.27 -9.84 -19.97
CA THR A 207 -22.38 -8.52 -20.58
C THR A 207 -21.25 -7.59 -20.15
N THR A 208 -20.92 -7.59 -18.86
CA THR A 208 -19.79 -6.81 -18.32
C THR A 208 -18.45 -7.27 -18.91
N LEU A 209 -18.22 -8.59 -18.99
CA LEU A 209 -16.99 -9.15 -19.55
C LEU A 209 -16.87 -8.89 -21.06
N ARG A 210 -17.97 -8.90 -21.81
CA ARG A 210 -17.96 -8.50 -23.22
C ARG A 210 -17.54 -7.04 -23.37
N ALA A 211 -18.17 -6.13 -22.66
CA ALA A 211 -17.81 -4.71 -22.70
C ALA A 211 -16.37 -4.45 -22.21
N LEU A 212 -15.81 -5.31 -21.36
CA LEU A 212 -14.42 -5.23 -20.92
C LEU A 212 -13.41 -5.67 -22.00
N HIS A 213 -13.73 -6.75 -22.73
CA HIS A 213 -12.80 -7.39 -23.66
C HIS A 213 -13.07 -7.04 -25.13
N GLU A 214 -14.29 -6.71 -25.48
CA GLU A 214 -14.75 -6.36 -26.82
C GLU A 214 -15.60 -5.06 -26.76
N PRO A 215 -15.04 -3.95 -26.24
CA PRO A 215 -15.78 -2.72 -26.05
C PRO A 215 -16.10 -2.00 -27.38
N ASP A 216 -17.28 -1.42 -27.49
CA ASP A 216 -17.65 -0.57 -28.62
C ASP A 216 -17.02 0.82 -28.51
N SER A 217 -16.80 1.31 -27.27
CA SER A 217 -16.20 2.61 -27.00
C SER A 217 -15.19 2.56 -25.82
N ARG A 218 -14.32 3.58 -25.74
CA ARG A 218 -13.43 3.73 -24.57
C ARG A 218 -14.20 3.96 -23.26
N GLU A 219 -15.40 4.55 -23.36
CA GLU A 219 -16.25 4.80 -22.21
C GLU A 219 -16.89 3.50 -21.72
N ASP A 220 -17.38 2.64 -22.62
CA ASP A 220 -17.91 1.32 -22.27
C ASP A 220 -16.87 0.47 -21.57
N TRP A 221 -15.62 0.52 -22.05
CA TRP A 221 -14.52 -0.18 -21.40
C TRP A 221 -14.25 0.32 -19.99
N LYS A 222 -14.23 1.65 -19.77
CA LYS A 222 -14.03 2.23 -18.43
C LYS A 222 -15.17 1.84 -17.50
N THR A 223 -16.40 1.89 -17.99
CA THR A 223 -17.60 1.50 -17.24
C THR A 223 -17.57 0.01 -16.90
N ALA A 224 -17.25 -0.86 -17.85
CA ALA A 224 -17.10 -2.29 -17.59
C ALA A 224 -15.99 -2.58 -16.57
N ARG A 225 -14.87 -1.86 -16.64
CA ARG A 225 -13.79 -1.96 -15.65
C ARG A 225 -14.26 -1.53 -14.26
N ALA A 226 -15.04 -0.45 -14.15
CA ALA A 226 -15.64 -0.01 -12.88
C ALA A 226 -16.64 -1.04 -12.33
N HIS A 227 -17.45 -1.66 -13.18
CA HIS A 227 -18.35 -2.74 -12.78
C HIS A 227 -17.61 -3.98 -12.27
N MET A 228 -16.46 -4.33 -12.86
CA MET A 228 -15.59 -5.41 -12.35
C MET A 228 -14.92 -5.02 -11.03
N ALA A 229 -14.46 -3.77 -10.89
CA ALA A 229 -13.92 -3.24 -9.63
C ALA A 229 -14.96 -3.29 -8.51
N TRP A 230 -16.22 -2.97 -8.81
CA TRP A 230 -17.31 -3.05 -7.84
C TRP A 230 -17.56 -4.49 -7.36
N ARG A 231 -17.57 -5.48 -8.27
CA ARG A 231 -17.70 -6.91 -7.92
C ARG A 231 -16.54 -7.39 -7.07
N GLU A 232 -15.35 -6.95 -7.40
CA GLU A 232 -14.13 -7.28 -6.65
C GLU A 232 -14.17 -6.67 -5.25
N ALA A 233 -14.61 -5.41 -5.11
CA ALA A 233 -14.81 -4.74 -3.83
C ALA A 233 -15.88 -5.45 -2.98
N PHE A 234 -17.02 -5.81 -3.58
CA PHE A 234 -18.11 -6.49 -2.88
C PHE A 234 -17.68 -7.86 -2.33
N THR A 235 -17.02 -8.69 -3.15
CA THR A 235 -16.56 -10.01 -2.71
C THR A 235 -15.51 -9.92 -1.62
N LEU A 236 -14.61 -8.91 -1.69
CA LEU A 236 -13.64 -8.63 -0.64
C LEU A 236 -14.33 -8.22 0.67
N GLN A 237 -15.24 -7.25 0.58
CA GLN A 237 -15.96 -6.73 1.76
C GLN A 237 -16.92 -7.77 2.37
N ALA A 238 -17.51 -8.64 1.56
CA ALA A 238 -18.32 -9.76 2.06
C ALA A 238 -17.47 -10.77 2.82
N GLY A 239 -16.28 -11.10 2.31
CA GLY A 239 -15.33 -11.96 3.02
C GLY A 239 -14.92 -11.37 4.37
N LEU A 240 -14.58 -10.08 4.41
CA LEU A 240 -14.26 -9.37 5.66
C LEU A 240 -15.45 -9.31 6.63
N ALA A 241 -16.67 -9.13 6.11
CA ALA A 241 -17.89 -9.15 6.93
C ALA A 241 -18.16 -10.54 7.53
N CYS A 242 -17.86 -11.63 6.81
CA CYS A 242 -17.95 -12.99 7.34
C CYS A 242 -16.95 -13.23 8.49
N VAL A 243 -15.68 -12.80 8.31
CA VAL A 243 -14.65 -12.91 9.35
C VAL A 243 -15.06 -12.11 10.60
N ARG A 244 -15.50 -10.86 10.40
CA ARG A 244 -15.99 -10.00 11.50
C ARG A 244 -17.15 -10.63 12.25
N ARG A 245 -18.12 -11.23 11.53
CA ARG A 245 -19.25 -11.91 12.17
C ARG A 245 -18.80 -13.09 13.03
N GLY A 246 -17.79 -13.86 12.60
CA GLY A 246 -17.18 -14.89 13.44
C GLY A 246 -16.69 -14.30 14.76
N SER A 247 -16.01 -13.17 14.71
CA SER A 247 -15.56 -12.44 15.92
C SER A 247 -16.72 -11.83 16.74
N ASP A 248 -17.80 -11.40 16.10
CA ASP A 248 -19.00 -10.86 16.79
C ASP A 248 -19.76 -11.91 17.62
N MET A 249 -19.53 -13.20 17.39
CA MET A 249 -20.09 -14.31 18.18
C MET A 249 -19.28 -14.60 19.45
N GLU A 250 -18.08 -14.04 19.56
CA GLU A 250 -17.22 -14.14 20.74
C GLU A 250 -17.68 -13.17 21.81
N ARG A 251 -17.45 -13.49 23.08
CA ARG A 251 -17.81 -12.62 24.21
C ARG A 251 -16.61 -11.84 24.69
N ALA A 252 -16.83 -10.59 25.06
CA ALA A 252 -15.84 -9.71 25.69
C ALA A 252 -16.26 -9.30 27.10
N PRO A 253 -15.32 -8.91 27.95
CA PRO A 253 -15.64 -8.33 29.25
C PRO A 253 -16.38 -7.01 29.07
N VAL A 254 -17.49 -6.83 29.76
CA VAL A 254 -18.23 -5.56 29.76
C VAL A 254 -17.58 -4.60 30.76
N CYS A 255 -17.11 -3.47 30.28
CA CYS A 255 -16.41 -2.47 31.07
C CYS A 255 -17.27 -1.17 31.13
N PRO A 256 -18.24 -1.05 32.04
CA PRO A 256 -19.04 0.16 32.16
C PRO A 256 -18.20 1.35 32.63
N ARG A 257 -18.56 2.53 32.17
CA ARG A 257 -17.97 3.78 32.66
C ARG A 257 -18.64 4.16 33.99
N GLY A 258 -17.86 4.24 35.05
CA GLY A 258 -18.30 4.76 36.36
C GLY A 258 -18.31 6.29 36.40
N ASP A 259 -19.20 6.86 37.22
CA ASP A 259 -19.26 8.31 37.43
C ASP A 259 -18.12 8.81 38.33
N ASP A 260 -17.57 7.92 39.18
CA ASP A 260 -16.49 8.22 40.13
C ASP A 260 -15.46 7.08 40.08
N GLY A 261 -14.45 7.21 39.23
CA GLY A 261 -13.44 6.20 39.02
C GLY A 261 -12.15 6.76 38.39
N ALA A 262 -11.25 5.87 37.96
CA ALA A 262 -9.97 6.25 37.36
C ALA A 262 -10.15 7.10 36.09
N VAL A 263 -11.21 6.88 35.32
CA VAL A 263 -11.50 7.69 34.12
C VAL A 263 -11.75 9.15 34.48
N GLN A 264 -12.63 9.40 35.50
CA GLN A 264 -12.95 10.78 35.91
C GLN A 264 -11.74 11.41 36.58
N ALA A 265 -11.07 10.69 37.49
CA ALA A 265 -9.89 11.18 38.17
C ALA A 265 -8.75 11.54 37.19
N LEU A 266 -8.55 10.75 36.14
CA LEU A 266 -7.57 11.07 35.09
C LEU A 266 -8.00 12.34 34.34
N ARG A 267 -9.27 12.46 33.93
CA ARG A 267 -9.78 13.66 33.23
C ARG A 267 -9.55 14.92 34.04
N ASP A 268 -9.90 14.91 35.34
CA ASP A 268 -9.77 16.06 36.24
C ASP A 268 -8.31 16.44 36.51
N SER A 269 -7.37 15.49 36.32
CA SER A 269 -5.93 15.70 36.50
C SER A 269 -5.19 16.17 35.27
N LEU A 270 -5.83 16.16 34.09
CA LEU A 270 -5.18 16.59 32.85
C LEU A 270 -4.84 18.09 32.90
N PRO A 271 -3.65 18.51 32.50
CA PRO A 271 -3.25 19.94 32.46
C PRO A 271 -3.82 20.69 31.25
N PHE A 272 -4.68 20.10 30.45
CA PHE A 272 -5.29 20.61 29.23
C PHE A 272 -6.68 19.99 29.03
N ASP A 273 -7.52 20.68 28.27
CA ASP A 273 -8.80 20.15 27.82
C ASP A 273 -8.61 19.24 26.62
N LEU A 274 -9.41 18.18 26.52
CA LEU A 274 -9.42 17.33 25.33
C LEU A 274 -10.01 18.08 24.14
N THR A 275 -9.46 17.88 22.95
CA THR A 275 -10.03 18.43 21.70
C THR A 275 -11.35 17.72 21.35
N GLY A 276 -12.18 18.35 20.51
CA GLY A 276 -13.44 17.75 20.09
C GLY A 276 -13.28 16.37 19.45
N SER A 277 -12.23 16.16 18.66
CA SER A 277 -11.93 14.87 18.04
C SER A 277 -11.41 13.83 19.03
N GLN A 278 -10.68 14.24 20.08
CA GLN A 278 -10.28 13.35 21.18
C GLN A 278 -11.48 12.92 22.01
N GLU A 279 -12.39 13.84 22.37
CA GLU A 279 -13.63 13.52 23.07
C GLU A 279 -14.49 12.53 22.29
N ALA A 280 -14.69 12.78 21.01
CA ALA A 280 -15.43 11.86 20.13
C ALA A 280 -14.80 10.47 20.08
N ALA A 281 -13.46 10.40 20.09
CA ALA A 281 -12.72 9.14 20.11
C ALA A 281 -12.91 8.39 21.45
N VAL A 282 -12.77 9.08 22.56
CA VAL A 282 -13.00 8.50 23.91
C VAL A 282 -14.43 7.97 24.02
N GLU A 283 -15.43 8.73 23.57
CA GLU A 283 -16.82 8.33 23.64
C GLU A 283 -17.12 7.11 22.74
N ALA A 284 -16.51 7.04 21.55
CA ALA A 284 -16.67 5.89 20.66
C ALA A 284 -16.05 4.62 21.27
N ILE A 285 -14.85 4.72 21.84
CA ILE A 285 -14.16 3.62 22.53
C ILE A 285 -14.95 3.18 23.76
N SER A 286 -15.39 4.13 24.57
CA SER A 286 -16.18 3.86 25.80
C SER A 286 -17.44 3.07 25.48
N ARG A 287 -18.19 3.47 24.43
CA ARG A 287 -19.40 2.75 23.99
C ARG A 287 -19.11 1.31 23.57
N ASP A 288 -17.98 1.07 22.94
CA ASP A 288 -17.60 -0.28 22.53
C ASP A 288 -17.16 -1.14 23.72
N LEU A 289 -16.43 -0.57 24.68
CA LEU A 289 -16.02 -1.26 25.92
C LEU A 289 -17.23 -1.69 26.81
N MET A 290 -18.36 -1.01 26.67
CA MET A 290 -19.59 -1.37 27.38
C MET A 290 -20.38 -2.51 26.73
N ARG A 291 -19.96 -3.05 25.60
CA ARG A 291 -20.66 -4.14 24.89
C ARG A 291 -20.09 -5.50 25.29
N GLU A 292 -20.91 -6.53 25.20
CA GLU A 292 -20.48 -7.93 25.36
C GLU A 292 -19.65 -8.46 24.18
N ARG A 293 -19.46 -7.65 23.14
CA ARG A 293 -18.70 -8.01 21.92
C ARG A 293 -17.32 -7.42 21.96
N PRO A 294 -16.28 -8.13 21.50
CA PRO A 294 -14.94 -7.59 21.45
C PRO A 294 -14.88 -6.31 20.60
N MET A 295 -14.42 -5.21 21.19
CA MET A 295 -14.05 -4.03 20.44
C MET A 295 -12.83 -4.38 19.57
N GLN A 296 -12.90 -4.08 18.29
CA GLN A 296 -11.76 -4.11 17.36
C GLN A 296 -11.69 -2.74 16.69
N ARG A 297 -10.84 -1.84 17.19
CA ARG A 297 -10.83 -0.44 16.76
C ARG A 297 -9.44 0.06 16.40
N LEU A 298 -9.35 0.76 15.27
CA LEU A 298 -8.16 1.47 14.82
C LEU A 298 -8.30 2.95 15.17
N LEU A 299 -7.43 3.43 16.06
CA LEU A 299 -7.29 4.84 16.43
C LEU A 299 -6.17 5.46 15.60
N GLN A 300 -6.54 6.33 14.69
CA GLN A 300 -5.60 7.04 13.84
C GLN A 300 -5.48 8.50 14.26
N GLY A 301 -4.31 9.05 14.10
CA GLY A 301 -4.07 10.46 14.33
C GLY A 301 -2.61 10.78 14.09
N ASP A 302 -2.34 12.02 13.78
CA ASP A 302 -1.00 12.49 13.51
C ASP A 302 -0.06 12.33 14.73
N VAL A 303 1.23 12.47 14.54
CA VAL A 303 2.20 12.47 15.64
C VAL A 303 1.86 13.63 16.58
N GLY A 304 1.69 13.31 17.89
CA GLY A 304 1.30 14.30 18.90
C GLY A 304 -0.18 14.72 18.91
N SER A 305 -1.07 13.98 18.24
CA SER A 305 -2.53 14.21 18.30
C SER A 305 -3.18 13.74 19.63
N GLY A 306 -2.41 13.17 20.56
CA GLY A 306 -2.90 12.74 21.87
C GLY A 306 -3.48 11.32 21.91
N LYS A 307 -3.12 10.42 21.00
CA LYS A 307 -3.54 9.00 21.03
C LYS A 307 -3.24 8.33 22.36
N THR A 308 -2.11 8.64 22.98
CA THR A 308 -1.72 8.07 24.30
C THR A 308 -2.69 8.46 25.40
N VAL A 309 -3.20 9.69 25.43
CA VAL A 309 -4.19 10.13 26.42
C VAL A 309 -5.52 9.42 26.20
N VAL A 310 -5.96 9.27 24.96
CA VAL A 310 -7.19 8.54 24.62
C VAL A 310 -7.07 7.06 25.03
N SER A 311 -5.93 6.43 24.78
CA SER A 311 -5.69 5.04 25.21
C SER A 311 -5.59 4.91 26.73
N ALA A 312 -5.00 5.90 27.43
CA ALA A 312 -4.97 5.92 28.89
C ALA A 312 -6.37 5.95 29.49
N LEU A 313 -7.27 6.79 28.96
CA LEU A 313 -8.67 6.84 29.40
C LEU A 313 -9.40 5.52 29.16
N ALA A 314 -9.15 4.85 28.02
CA ALA A 314 -9.70 3.53 27.74
C ALA A 314 -9.18 2.46 28.71
N MET A 315 -7.87 2.47 29.01
CA MET A 315 -7.28 1.55 29.98
C MET A 315 -7.82 1.82 31.39
N CYS A 316 -7.99 3.07 31.80
CA CYS A 316 -8.62 3.43 33.08
C CYS A 316 -10.06 2.87 33.20
N GLN A 317 -10.87 2.95 32.14
CA GLN A 317 -12.23 2.38 32.12
C GLN A 317 -12.23 0.87 32.34
N VAL A 318 -11.27 0.16 31.78
CA VAL A 318 -11.11 -1.28 32.00
C VAL A 318 -10.66 -1.58 33.43
N MET A 319 -9.78 -0.76 33.98
CA MET A 319 -9.32 -0.84 35.38
C MET A 319 -10.45 -0.62 36.36
N ASP A 320 -11.34 0.35 36.11
CA ASP A 320 -12.53 0.62 36.96
C ASP A 320 -13.46 -0.60 37.03
N SER A 321 -13.42 -1.46 36.03
CA SER A 321 -14.17 -2.72 35.94
C SER A 321 -13.44 -3.93 36.55
N GLY A 322 -12.25 -3.74 37.11
CA GLY A 322 -11.44 -4.79 37.75
C GLY A 322 -10.67 -5.69 36.80
N PHE A 323 -10.57 -5.32 35.53
CA PHE A 323 -9.79 -6.06 34.52
C PHE A 323 -8.37 -5.52 34.35
N GLN A 324 -7.52 -6.30 33.73
CA GLN A 324 -6.15 -5.95 33.37
C GLN A 324 -6.10 -5.31 31.97
N ALA A 325 -5.17 -4.38 31.75
CA ALA A 325 -4.91 -3.79 30.45
C ALA A 325 -3.45 -3.97 30.04
N ALA A 326 -3.21 -4.34 28.79
CA ALA A 326 -1.87 -4.49 28.22
C ALA A 326 -1.63 -3.49 27.10
N MET A 327 -0.48 -2.82 27.09
CA MET A 327 -0.02 -1.98 26.01
C MET A 327 1.20 -2.62 25.34
N LEU A 328 1.03 -3.06 24.09
CA LEU A 328 2.07 -3.71 23.28
C LEU A 328 2.71 -2.70 22.34
N VAL A 329 4.03 -2.62 22.41
CA VAL A 329 4.84 -1.72 21.55
C VAL A 329 6.04 -2.45 20.94
N PRO A 330 6.55 -2.01 19.76
CA PRO A 330 7.53 -2.79 19.00
C PRO A 330 8.95 -2.79 19.59
N THR A 331 9.33 -1.82 20.41
CA THR A 331 10.70 -1.69 20.93
C THR A 331 10.72 -1.35 22.42
N GLU A 332 11.82 -1.71 23.12
CA GLU A 332 12.00 -1.40 24.55
C GLU A 332 12.03 0.11 24.81
N VAL A 333 12.63 0.89 23.92
CA VAL A 333 12.71 2.34 24.04
C VAL A 333 11.30 2.95 24.01
N LEU A 334 10.42 2.46 23.12
CA LEU A 334 9.01 2.89 23.08
C LEU A 334 8.25 2.44 24.33
N ALA A 335 8.53 1.22 24.84
CA ALA A 335 7.90 0.72 26.04
C ALA A 335 8.22 1.63 27.24
N GLU A 336 9.50 1.98 27.39
CA GLU A 336 9.96 2.90 28.45
C GLU A 336 9.29 4.27 28.33
N GLN A 337 9.21 4.84 27.13
CA GLN A 337 8.57 6.14 26.90
C GLN A 337 7.07 6.14 27.18
N HIS A 338 6.34 5.11 26.69
CA HIS A 338 4.93 4.99 27.00
C HIS A 338 4.70 4.79 28.50
N TYR A 339 5.55 3.97 29.14
CA TYR A 339 5.51 3.79 30.60
C TYR A 339 5.69 5.12 31.33
N GLN A 340 6.75 5.88 31.00
CA GLN A 340 7.00 7.17 31.63
C GLN A 340 5.89 8.20 31.36
N SER A 341 5.37 8.24 30.13
CA SER A 341 4.28 9.14 29.75
C SER A 341 2.99 8.81 30.50
N LEU A 342 2.62 7.53 30.58
CA LEU A 342 1.45 7.08 31.33
C LEU A 342 1.64 7.29 32.83
N HIS A 343 2.82 6.99 33.37
CA HIS A 343 3.17 7.20 34.76
C HIS A 343 3.06 8.69 35.15
N ALA A 344 3.56 9.59 34.29
CA ALA A 344 3.48 11.03 34.48
C ALA A 344 2.03 11.55 34.48
N LEU A 345 1.15 10.98 33.67
CA LEU A 345 -0.27 11.29 33.64
C LEU A 345 -0.96 10.81 34.91
N ILE A 346 -0.72 9.57 35.34
CA ILE A 346 -1.35 8.94 36.48
C ILE A 346 -0.81 9.50 37.80
N ALA A 347 0.46 9.87 37.89
CA ALA A 347 1.05 10.49 39.07
C ALA A 347 0.40 11.83 39.46
N ARG A 348 -0.37 12.44 38.56
CA ARG A 348 -1.17 13.66 38.86
C ARG A 348 -2.52 13.35 39.49
N MET A 349 -2.98 12.11 39.40
CA MET A 349 -4.25 11.69 39.98
C MET A 349 -4.12 11.64 41.50
N THR A 350 -5.07 12.22 42.20
CA THR A 350 -5.11 12.23 43.66
C THR A 350 -5.86 11.03 44.22
N THR A 351 -6.75 10.42 43.43
CA THR A 351 -7.58 9.26 43.77
C THR A 351 -7.60 8.28 42.58
N HIS A 352 -7.91 7.03 42.87
CA HIS A 352 -8.13 5.98 41.84
C HIS A 352 -6.96 5.78 40.85
N ALA A 353 -5.75 6.14 41.24
CA ALA A 353 -4.56 5.97 40.38
C ALA A 353 -4.31 4.48 40.13
N PRO A 354 -4.36 4.00 38.84
CA PRO A 354 -4.09 2.62 38.54
C PRO A 354 -2.59 2.30 38.71
N ARG A 355 -2.30 1.05 39.06
CA ARG A 355 -0.93 0.52 39.02
C ARG A 355 -0.46 0.36 37.59
N ILE A 356 0.72 0.89 37.26
CA ILE A 356 1.38 0.72 35.97
C ILE A 356 2.71 0.01 36.15
N GLU A 357 3.00 -0.96 35.27
CA GLU A 357 4.23 -1.73 35.29
C GLU A 357 4.84 -1.84 33.89
N LEU A 358 6.17 -2.00 33.84
CA LEU A 358 6.93 -2.17 32.60
C LEU A 358 7.49 -3.59 32.52
N LEU A 359 7.21 -4.31 31.42
CA LEU A 359 7.73 -5.65 31.15
C LEU A 359 8.45 -5.71 29.80
N THR A 360 9.77 -5.75 29.85
CA THR A 360 10.67 -5.87 28.70
C THR A 360 11.68 -7.00 28.89
N ALA A 361 12.53 -7.25 27.91
CA ALA A 361 13.60 -8.24 28.05
C ALA A 361 14.66 -7.80 29.07
N SER A 362 14.82 -6.50 29.31
CA SER A 362 15.74 -5.92 30.28
C SER A 362 15.20 -5.91 31.73
N THR A 363 13.92 -6.23 31.96
CA THR A 363 13.33 -6.27 33.31
C THR A 363 14.02 -7.31 34.18
N PRO A 364 14.49 -6.93 35.41
CA PRO A 364 15.19 -7.83 36.31
C PRO A 364 14.37 -9.08 36.65
N ARG A 365 15.00 -10.25 36.72
CA ARG A 365 14.31 -11.54 36.91
C ARG A 365 13.43 -11.62 38.15
N ALA A 366 13.81 -10.94 39.23
CA ALA A 366 13.03 -10.93 40.47
C ALA A 366 11.73 -10.14 40.31
N GLU A 367 11.81 -8.95 39.71
CA GLU A 367 10.66 -8.08 39.44
C GLU A 367 9.73 -8.74 38.41
N ARG A 368 10.30 -9.32 37.37
CA ARG A 368 9.56 -10.07 36.35
C ARG A 368 8.73 -11.19 36.97
N ARG A 369 9.29 -12.03 37.86
CA ARG A 369 8.56 -13.12 38.50
C ARG A 369 7.43 -12.61 39.38
N THR A 370 7.62 -11.48 40.03
CA THR A 370 6.56 -10.86 40.88
C THR A 370 5.44 -10.38 39.99
N LEU A 371 5.76 -9.68 38.90
CA LEU A 371 4.80 -9.17 37.93
C LEU A 371 4.01 -10.30 37.23
N GLU A 372 4.71 -11.34 36.77
CA GLU A 372 4.08 -12.52 36.16
C GLU A 372 3.09 -13.21 37.11
N ARG A 373 3.42 -13.28 38.41
CA ARG A 373 2.51 -13.81 39.45
C ARG A 373 1.30 -12.89 39.66
N ASP A 374 1.53 -11.58 39.82
CA ASP A 374 0.45 -10.61 40.07
C ASP A 374 -0.54 -10.59 38.90
N LEU A 375 -0.04 -10.78 37.64
CA LEU A 375 -0.87 -10.92 36.43
C LEU A 375 -1.69 -12.21 36.46
N ALA A 376 -1.08 -13.33 36.82
CA ALA A 376 -1.73 -14.62 36.92
C ALA A 376 -2.76 -14.67 38.07
N ASP A 377 -2.54 -13.92 39.14
CA ASP A 377 -3.45 -13.77 40.28
C ASP A 377 -4.60 -12.79 39.98
N GLY A 378 -4.63 -12.17 38.78
CA GLY A 378 -5.70 -11.28 38.33
C GLY A 378 -5.67 -9.89 38.97
N GLN A 379 -4.52 -9.44 39.50
CA GLN A 379 -4.41 -8.08 40.04
C GLN A 379 -4.68 -7.05 38.95
N PRO A 380 -5.62 -6.10 39.17
CA PRO A 380 -5.87 -5.06 38.19
C PRO A 380 -4.64 -4.16 38.02
N MET A 381 -4.12 -4.08 36.81
CA MET A 381 -2.96 -3.23 36.46
C MET A 381 -2.87 -2.96 34.96
N ILE A 382 -2.17 -1.89 34.61
CA ILE A 382 -1.78 -1.57 33.26
C ILE A 382 -0.34 -2.05 33.07
N VAL A 383 -0.10 -2.91 32.08
CA VAL A 383 1.27 -3.39 31.76
C VAL A 383 1.66 -2.88 30.39
N VAL A 384 2.78 -2.16 30.33
CA VAL A 384 3.40 -1.72 29.09
C VAL A 384 4.57 -2.66 28.77
N GLY A 385 4.69 -3.14 27.54
CA GLY A 385 5.80 -4.01 27.19
C GLY A 385 5.91 -4.28 25.71
N THR A 386 6.94 -5.06 25.38
CA THR A 386 7.25 -5.48 24.01
C THR A 386 6.68 -6.88 23.74
N HIS A 387 7.19 -7.57 22.72
CA HIS A 387 6.89 -8.99 22.47
C HIS A 387 7.09 -9.90 23.68
N THR A 388 7.73 -9.43 24.73
CA THR A 388 7.85 -10.14 26.02
C THR A 388 6.48 -10.46 26.63
N LEU A 389 5.47 -9.60 26.41
CA LEU A 389 4.08 -9.83 26.82
C LEU A 389 3.43 -11.02 26.09
N LEU A 390 3.99 -11.47 24.99
CA LEU A 390 3.50 -12.58 24.17
C LEU A 390 4.13 -13.93 24.54
N GLN A 391 5.03 -13.96 25.52
CA GLN A 391 5.69 -15.21 25.92
C GLN A 391 4.76 -16.08 26.76
N ASP A 392 4.83 -17.38 26.61
CA ASP A 392 4.00 -18.35 27.33
C ASP A 392 4.11 -18.26 28.87
N SER A 393 5.19 -17.65 29.37
CA SER A 393 5.37 -17.39 30.81
C SER A 393 4.48 -16.28 31.36
N VAL A 394 3.93 -15.40 30.51
CA VAL A 394 3.08 -14.29 30.90
C VAL A 394 1.63 -14.69 30.71
N THR A 395 0.94 -14.92 31.81
CA THR A 395 -0.48 -15.31 31.81
C THR A 395 -1.31 -14.20 32.45
N PHE A 396 -2.33 -13.73 31.74
CA PHE A 396 -3.31 -12.77 32.24
C PHE A 396 -4.55 -13.52 32.74
N ALA A 397 -4.91 -13.35 33.99
CA ALA A 397 -6.13 -13.98 34.52
C ALA A 397 -7.40 -13.25 34.02
N HIS A 398 -7.36 -11.93 33.91
CA HIS A 398 -8.53 -11.09 33.59
C HIS A 398 -8.20 -9.97 32.61
N LEU A 399 -7.61 -10.32 31.44
CA LEU A 399 -7.26 -9.31 30.42
C LEU A 399 -8.52 -8.74 29.76
N GLY A 400 -8.78 -7.44 29.95
CA GLY A 400 -9.93 -6.74 29.38
C GLY A 400 -9.63 -5.95 28.12
N LEU A 401 -8.41 -5.38 28.00
CA LEU A 401 -8.03 -4.54 26.85
C LEU A 401 -6.57 -4.78 26.44
N VAL A 402 -6.36 -4.91 25.14
CA VAL A 402 -5.04 -4.86 24.51
C VAL A 402 -4.94 -3.60 23.66
N VAL A 403 -4.00 -2.73 23.98
CA VAL A 403 -3.62 -1.57 23.16
C VAL A 403 -2.37 -1.93 22.38
N ILE A 404 -2.38 -1.76 21.07
CA ILE A 404 -1.23 -2.05 20.18
C ILE A 404 -0.82 -0.75 19.51
N ASP A 405 0.42 -0.30 19.74
CA ASP A 405 0.97 0.86 19.04
C ASP A 405 1.86 0.44 17.88
N GLU A 406 1.83 1.22 16.78
CA GLU A 406 2.59 0.99 15.54
C GLU A 406 2.38 -0.42 14.93
N GLN A 407 1.12 -0.79 14.72
CA GLN A 407 0.68 -2.13 14.26
C GLN A 407 1.47 -2.70 13.07
N HIS A 408 1.93 -1.84 12.14
CA HIS A 408 2.63 -2.28 10.92
C HIS A 408 3.92 -3.06 11.18
N ARG A 409 4.40 -3.08 12.42
CA ARG A 409 5.60 -3.82 12.87
C ARG A 409 5.28 -5.15 13.55
N PHE A 410 4.00 -5.48 13.74
CA PHE A 410 3.55 -6.75 14.33
C PHE A 410 2.86 -7.64 13.31
N GLY A 411 3.25 -8.92 13.23
CA GLY A 411 2.57 -9.92 12.41
C GLY A 411 1.16 -10.29 12.92
N VAL A 412 0.33 -10.83 12.04
CA VAL A 412 -1.04 -11.27 12.39
C VAL A 412 -1.02 -12.35 13.48
N ALA A 413 -0.09 -13.31 13.39
CA ALA A 413 0.07 -14.38 14.36
C ALA A 413 0.35 -13.90 15.79
N GLN A 414 1.07 -12.79 15.95
CA GLN A 414 1.37 -12.22 17.27
C GLN A 414 0.14 -11.60 17.94
N ARG A 415 -0.78 -11.07 17.16
CA ARG A 415 -2.07 -10.52 17.64
C ARG A 415 -3.00 -11.63 18.10
N ASP A 416 -3.07 -12.71 17.34
CA ASP A 416 -3.93 -13.86 17.67
C ASP A 416 -3.44 -14.60 18.91
N HIS A 417 -2.14 -14.54 19.22
CA HIS A 417 -1.58 -15.14 20.43
C HIS A 417 -2.13 -14.51 21.72
N LEU A 418 -2.19 -13.17 21.80
CA LEU A 418 -2.81 -12.48 22.97
C LEU A 418 -4.31 -12.76 23.10
N ARG A 419 -5.02 -12.90 21.98
CA ARG A 419 -6.42 -13.31 21.99
C ARG A 419 -6.56 -14.74 22.53
N GLY A 420 -5.72 -15.66 22.08
CA GLY A 420 -5.75 -17.07 22.49
C GLY A 420 -5.34 -17.30 23.95
N ALA A 421 -4.31 -16.62 24.43
CA ALA A 421 -3.83 -16.74 25.81
C ALA A 421 -4.87 -16.30 26.85
N ALA A 422 -5.64 -15.22 26.56
CA ALA A 422 -6.71 -14.76 27.42
C ALA A 422 -7.93 -15.69 27.41
N THR A 423 -8.25 -16.31 26.27
CA THR A 423 -9.43 -17.16 26.06
C THR A 423 -9.33 -18.46 26.88
N ALA A 424 -8.12 -18.98 27.10
CA ALA A 424 -7.92 -20.22 27.86
C ALA A 424 -8.35 -20.10 29.35
N ALA A 425 -8.30 -18.90 29.94
CA ALA A 425 -8.62 -18.67 31.35
C ALA A 425 -10.08 -18.23 31.60
N THR A 426 -10.67 -17.42 30.69
CA THR A 426 -11.93 -16.70 31.00
C THR A 426 -13.09 -16.96 30.03
N LEU A 427 -12.90 -17.68 28.91
CA LEU A 427 -13.87 -17.82 27.81
C LEU A 427 -14.30 -16.48 27.19
N THR A 428 -13.60 -15.39 27.50
CA THR A 428 -13.84 -14.05 26.93
C THR A 428 -12.60 -13.56 26.17
N ILE A 429 -12.82 -12.82 25.10
CA ILE A 429 -11.77 -12.22 24.28
C ILE A 429 -11.58 -10.77 24.70
N PRO A 430 -10.35 -10.30 24.94
CA PRO A 430 -10.11 -8.91 25.31
C PRO A 430 -10.49 -7.96 24.18
N HIS A 431 -10.93 -6.76 24.54
CA HIS A 431 -11.06 -5.65 23.59
C HIS A 431 -9.69 -5.30 23.00
N GLN A 432 -9.68 -4.84 21.75
CA GLN A 432 -8.47 -4.47 21.05
C GLN A 432 -8.55 -3.03 20.52
N LEU A 433 -7.58 -2.22 20.91
CA LEU A 433 -7.38 -0.86 20.42
C LEU A 433 -6.02 -0.80 19.69
N VAL A 434 -6.06 -0.59 18.41
CA VAL A 434 -4.85 -0.45 17.59
C VAL A 434 -4.59 1.03 17.34
N MET A 435 -3.37 1.49 17.58
CA MET A 435 -2.96 2.86 17.31
C MET A 435 -1.96 2.93 16.17
N THR A 436 -2.04 4.00 15.38
CA THR A 436 -1.02 4.30 14.37
C THR A 436 -0.79 5.81 14.26
N ALA A 437 0.48 6.20 14.16
CA ALA A 437 0.88 7.58 13.89
C ALA A 437 0.96 7.88 12.39
N THR A 438 0.95 6.85 11.53
CA THR A 438 0.81 7.05 10.09
C THR A 438 -0.67 7.12 9.74
N PRO A 439 -1.16 8.25 9.25
CA PRO A 439 -2.49 8.29 8.69
C PRO A 439 -2.59 7.32 7.52
N ILE A 440 -3.48 6.37 7.64
CA ILE A 440 -3.80 5.41 6.57
C ILE A 440 -5.06 5.91 5.91
N PRO A 441 -5.08 6.15 4.58
CA PRO A 441 -6.31 6.54 3.91
C PRO A 441 -7.45 5.57 4.26
N ARG A 442 -8.64 6.11 4.50
CA ARG A 442 -9.81 5.33 4.93
C ARG A 442 -10.06 4.12 4.03
N THR A 443 -9.87 4.27 2.74
CA THR A 443 -10.03 3.21 1.73
C THR A 443 -9.04 2.07 1.91
N VAL A 444 -7.76 2.37 2.19
CA VAL A 444 -6.74 1.36 2.50
C VAL A 444 -7.07 0.66 3.81
N ALA A 445 -7.44 1.43 4.83
CA ALA A 445 -7.80 0.87 6.12
C ALA A 445 -9.02 -0.07 6.01
N MET A 446 -10.02 0.28 5.19
CA MET A 446 -11.21 -0.55 4.93
C MET A 446 -10.91 -1.83 4.13
N THR A 447 -9.82 -1.88 3.36
CA THR A 447 -9.43 -3.04 2.56
C THR A 447 -8.42 -3.94 3.25
N VAL A 448 -7.48 -3.34 4.00
CA VAL A 448 -6.40 -4.06 4.70
C VAL A 448 -6.80 -4.44 6.13
N PHE A 449 -7.58 -3.56 6.78
CA PHE A 449 -8.03 -3.70 8.18
C PHE A 449 -9.56 -3.69 8.27
N GLY A 450 -10.25 -4.30 7.32
CA GLY A 450 -11.71 -4.24 7.18
C GLY A 450 -12.51 -4.81 8.35
N ASP A 451 -11.84 -5.53 9.26
CA ASP A 451 -12.36 -6.02 10.53
C ASP A 451 -12.35 -4.96 11.65
N LEU A 452 -11.56 -3.86 11.49
CA LEU A 452 -11.44 -2.82 12.51
C LEU A 452 -12.40 -1.64 12.26
N ASP A 453 -13.09 -1.19 13.32
CA ASP A 453 -13.77 0.10 13.33
C ASP A 453 -12.75 1.24 13.41
N GLN A 454 -12.99 2.32 12.67
CA GLN A 454 -12.03 3.42 12.58
C GLN A 454 -12.47 4.64 13.38
N THR A 455 -11.51 5.25 14.04
CA THR A 455 -11.64 6.54 14.71
C THR A 455 -10.42 7.39 14.40
N CYS A 456 -10.64 8.63 13.93
CA CYS A 456 -9.58 9.55 13.56
C CYS A 456 -9.55 10.74 14.51
N ILE A 457 -8.36 11.09 15.00
CA ILE A 457 -8.09 12.34 15.71
C ILE A 457 -7.48 13.30 14.69
N ASN A 458 -8.32 14.21 14.18
CA ASN A 458 -7.93 15.14 13.12
C ASN A 458 -7.46 16.51 13.64
N GLU A 459 -7.62 16.75 14.94
CA GLU A 459 -7.25 18.01 15.59
C GLU A 459 -5.93 17.82 16.33
N LEU A 460 -5.06 18.82 16.24
CA LEU A 460 -3.88 18.92 17.07
C LEU A 460 -4.21 19.68 18.37
N PRO A 461 -3.59 19.32 19.50
CA PRO A 461 -3.75 20.08 20.74
C PRO A 461 -3.41 21.57 20.54
N PRO A 462 -4.11 22.49 21.25
CA PRO A 462 -3.83 23.91 21.18
C PRO A 462 -2.38 24.21 21.62
N GLY A 463 -1.76 25.24 21.04
CA GLY A 463 -0.37 25.67 21.33
C GLY A 463 0.70 25.11 20.39
N ARG A 464 0.41 24.08 19.59
CA ARG A 464 1.38 23.53 18.65
C ARG A 464 1.48 24.36 17.37
N ARG A 465 2.69 24.80 17.02
CA ARG A 465 2.95 25.53 15.77
C ARG A 465 3.25 24.56 14.61
N PRO A 466 2.78 24.85 13.39
CA PRO A 466 3.11 24.04 12.23
C PRO A 466 4.61 24.10 11.92
N VAL A 467 5.21 22.97 11.57
CA VAL A 467 6.61 22.90 11.16
C VAL A 467 6.76 23.39 9.72
N SER A 468 7.55 24.45 9.52
CA SER A 468 7.86 24.98 8.20
C SER A 468 8.79 24.04 7.45
N THR A 469 8.39 23.60 6.25
CA THR A 469 9.16 22.63 5.44
C THR A 469 9.73 23.28 4.21
N PHE A 470 11.05 23.11 3.99
CA PHE A 470 11.78 23.66 2.85
C PHE A 470 12.48 22.56 2.06
N LEU A 471 12.42 22.64 0.73
CA LEU A 471 13.19 21.79 -0.17
C LEU A 471 14.52 22.46 -0.48
N VAL A 472 15.62 21.75 -0.29
CA VAL A 472 16.98 22.27 -0.49
C VAL A 472 17.69 21.40 -1.54
N ASP A 473 18.02 22.01 -2.69
CA ASP A 473 18.83 21.35 -3.71
C ASP A 473 20.29 21.32 -3.26
N VAL A 474 20.88 20.12 -3.16
CA VAL A 474 22.28 19.92 -2.74
C VAL A 474 23.27 20.65 -3.66
N ALA A 475 22.93 20.85 -4.93
CA ALA A 475 23.76 21.60 -5.88
C ALA A 475 23.77 23.13 -5.63
N ASN A 476 22.83 23.64 -4.83
CA ASN A 476 22.77 25.05 -4.49
C ASN A 476 23.62 25.34 -3.24
N ALA A 477 24.88 25.71 -3.46
CA ALA A 477 25.86 25.99 -2.38
C ALA A 477 25.38 27.06 -1.41
N ALA A 478 24.70 28.13 -1.88
CA ALA A 478 24.20 29.18 -1.03
C ALA A 478 23.11 28.71 -0.07
N TRP A 479 22.19 27.88 -0.54
CA TRP A 479 21.16 27.26 0.29
C TRP A 479 21.75 26.26 1.29
N MET A 480 22.74 25.47 0.87
CA MET A 480 23.45 24.53 1.77
C MET A 480 24.22 25.26 2.85
N GLN A 481 24.87 26.41 2.53
CA GLN A 481 25.51 27.24 3.54
C GLN A 481 24.48 27.83 4.52
N ARG A 482 23.39 28.42 4.00
CA ARG A 482 22.33 29.02 4.82
C ARG A 482 21.66 27.99 5.74
N LEU A 483 21.52 26.72 5.29
CA LEU A 483 20.99 25.63 6.10
C LEU A 483 21.81 25.42 7.39
N TRP A 484 23.14 25.37 7.27
CA TRP A 484 24.01 25.14 8.45
C TRP A 484 24.17 26.41 9.31
N GLU A 485 24.07 27.58 8.73
CA GLU A 485 23.96 28.83 9.49
C GLU A 485 22.66 28.85 10.32
N ARG A 486 21.55 28.45 9.72
CA ARG A 486 20.27 28.30 10.44
C ARG A 486 20.36 27.27 11.56
N ALA A 487 21.00 26.14 11.31
CA ALA A 487 21.25 25.14 12.35
C ALA A 487 22.01 25.72 13.53
N ARG A 488 23.02 26.58 13.29
CA ARG A 488 23.76 27.29 14.33
C ARG A 488 22.86 28.25 15.12
N GLU A 489 22.01 29.01 14.43
CA GLU A 489 21.06 29.93 15.07
C GLU A 489 20.11 29.19 16.02
N GLU A 490 19.60 28.01 15.61
CA GLU A 490 18.74 27.17 16.45
C GLU A 490 19.50 26.66 17.70
N ILE A 491 20.75 26.20 17.54
CA ILE A 491 21.56 25.73 18.65
C ILE A 491 21.85 26.85 19.65
N ASP A 492 22.20 28.07 19.16
CA ASP A 492 22.48 29.22 19.99
C ASP A 492 21.23 29.69 20.79
N GLN A 493 20.03 29.36 20.33
CA GLN A 493 18.76 29.54 21.03
C GLN A 493 18.37 28.35 21.95
N GLY A 494 19.24 27.35 22.07
CA GLY A 494 19.01 26.17 22.91
C GLY A 494 18.28 25.01 22.19
N GLY A 495 18.04 25.12 20.88
CA GLY A 495 17.41 24.08 20.07
C GLY A 495 18.31 22.86 19.85
N ARG A 496 17.72 21.75 19.44
CA ARG A 496 18.37 20.50 19.03
C ARG A 496 18.10 20.21 17.57
N ILE A 497 19.08 19.63 16.90
CA ILE A 497 19.06 19.37 15.46
C ILE A 497 19.13 17.87 15.20
N PHE A 498 18.13 17.34 14.52
CA PHE A 498 18.21 16.00 13.92
C PHE A 498 18.72 16.10 12.49
N VAL A 499 19.69 15.26 12.13
CA VAL A 499 20.16 15.07 10.75
C VAL A 499 19.96 13.60 10.38
N VAL A 500 19.08 13.32 9.42
CA VAL A 500 18.71 11.96 9.04
C VAL A 500 19.31 11.59 7.69
N CYS A 501 19.98 10.45 7.64
CA CYS A 501 20.62 9.89 6.45
C CYS A 501 20.00 8.54 6.07
N PRO A 502 19.98 8.17 4.78
CA PRO A 502 19.37 6.91 4.33
C PRO A 502 20.20 5.67 4.67
N ARG A 503 21.52 5.80 4.95
CA ARG A 503 22.45 4.68 5.16
C ARG A 503 23.35 4.89 6.38
N ILE A 504 23.93 3.78 6.89
CA ILE A 504 24.93 3.82 7.97
C ILE A 504 26.33 4.06 7.37
N ASP A 505 26.74 3.22 6.43
CA ASP A 505 28.06 3.23 5.77
C ASP A 505 27.93 3.44 4.25
N GLU A 506 29.02 3.87 3.60
CA GLU A 506 29.09 4.03 2.14
C GLU A 506 29.02 2.71 1.37
N GLY A 507 29.34 1.58 2.00
CA GLY A 507 29.43 0.25 1.41
C GLY A 507 28.19 -0.64 1.60
N ASP A 508 27.11 -0.16 2.18
CA ASP A 508 25.84 -0.91 2.35
C ASP A 508 25.06 -1.00 1.00
N ASP A 509 25.73 -1.47 -0.05
CA ASP A 509 25.06 -1.70 -1.34
C ASP A 509 24.18 -2.95 -1.26
N VAL A 510 22.88 -2.75 -1.33
CA VAL A 510 21.96 -3.76 -1.86
C VAL A 510 22.38 -3.98 -3.31
N GLU A 511 22.53 -5.24 -3.73
CA GLU A 511 22.80 -5.66 -5.11
C GLU A 511 21.79 -5.03 -6.09
N ASP A 512 22.03 -3.79 -6.46
CA ASP A 512 21.39 -3.17 -7.62
C ASP A 512 22.17 -3.63 -8.86
N THR A 513 21.63 -4.63 -9.53
CA THR A 513 22.19 -5.34 -10.69
C THR A 513 22.25 -4.49 -11.98
N ASP A 514 22.20 -3.16 -11.90
CA ASP A 514 22.39 -2.28 -13.04
C ASP A 514 23.63 -1.37 -12.86
N ALA A 515 24.80 -1.94 -13.07
CA ALA A 515 26.12 -1.31 -13.07
C ALA A 515 26.36 -0.30 -14.22
N ALA A 516 25.36 0.47 -14.64
CA ALA A 516 25.48 1.43 -15.73
C ALA A 516 25.11 2.87 -15.37
N ASP A 517 24.70 3.16 -14.16
CA ASP A 517 24.28 4.51 -13.75
C ASP A 517 25.36 5.15 -12.87
N HIS A 518 26.07 6.17 -13.39
CA HIS A 518 27.12 6.95 -12.72
C HIS A 518 26.55 7.90 -11.67
N ARG A 519 25.63 7.43 -10.82
CA ARG A 519 25.07 8.25 -9.73
C ARG A 519 26.02 8.26 -8.53
N PRO A 520 26.26 9.40 -7.90
CA PRO A 520 27.08 9.47 -6.70
C PRO A 520 26.44 8.65 -5.57
N PRO A 521 27.23 8.03 -4.68
CA PRO A 521 26.73 7.21 -3.58
C PRO A 521 25.75 8.02 -2.70
N LEU A 522 24.84 7.32 -2.02
CA LEU A 522 23.91 7.94 -1.06
C LEU A 522 24.66 8.37 0.20
N ALA A 523 24.16 9.44 0.84
CA ALA A 523 24.72 9.95 2.08
C ALA A 523 24.65 8.91 3.21
N SER A 524 25.77 8.72 3.93
CA SER A 524 25.85 7.85 5.10
C SER A 524 26.02 8.66 6.40
N VAL A 525 25.61 8.05 7.54
CA VAL A 525 25.72 8.68 8.86
C VAL A 525 27.16 9.10 9.14
N HIS A 526 28.12 8.19 8.94
CA HIS A 526 29.54 8.48 9.21
C HIS A 526 30.11 9.57 8.31
N ALA A 527 29.82 9.56 7.00
CA ALA A 527 30.31 10.57 6.08
C ALA A 527 29.71 11.95 6.39
N VAL A 528 28.42 12.01 6.67
CA VAL A 528 27.75 13.28 7.01
C VAL A 528 28.25 13.81 8.35
N ALA A 529 28.37 13.01 9.38
CA ALA A 529 28.89 13.42 10.68
C ALA A 529 30.34 13.96 10.57
N ALA A 530 31.19 13.27 9.80
CA ALA A 530 32.56 13.72 9.53
C ALA A 530 32.58 15.08 8.80
N ALA A 531 31.73 15.27 7.79
CA ALA A 531 31.60 16.53 7.06
C ALA A 531 31.10 17.67 7.96
N LEU A 532 30.12 17.42 8.83
CA LEU A 532 29.57 18.42 9.75
C LEU A 532 30.58 18.86 10.81
N ARG A 533 31.44 17.95 11.29
CA ARG A 533 32.53 18.31 12.23
C ARG A 533 33.54 19.28 11.63
N THR A 534 33.67 19.32 10.30
CA THR A 534 34.55 20.26 9.57
C THR A 534 33.82 21.52 9.10
N GLN A 535 32.50 21.59 9.24
CA GLN A 535 31.68 22.69 8.80
C GLN A 535 31.93 23.95 9.65
N THR A 536 32.28 25.06 9.03
CA THR A 536 32.62 26.32 9.73
C THR A 536 31.50 26.79 10.65
N ALA A 537 30.25 26.73 10.20
CA ALA A 537 29.08 27.17 10.97
C ALA A 537 28.87 26.36 12.25
N LEU A 538 29.27 25.07 12.28
CA LEU A 538 29.11 24.14 13.41
C LEU A 538 30.40 23.93 14.21
N GLN A 539 31.42 24.76 14.00
CA GLN A 539 32.69 24.61 14.71
C GLN A 539 32.49 24.75 16.24
N GLY A 540 33.03 23.79 16.98
CA GLY A 540 32.91 23.73 18.45
C GLY A 540 31.59 23.13 18.96
N ILE A 541 30.71 22.69 18.09
CA ILE A 541 29.45 22.05 18.47
C ILE A 541 29.66 20.52 18.60
N GLY A 542 29.09 19.94 19.66
CA GLY A 542 29.05 18.47 19.85
C GLY A 542 28.15 17.81 18.83
N ILE A 543 28.66 16.80 18.13
CA ILE A 543 27.93 16.02 17.10
C ILE A 543 28.04 14.55 17.44
N GLU A 544 26.93 13.91 17.73
CA GLU A 544 26.83 12.48 18.01
C GLU A 544 26.18 11.71 16.83
N GLU A 545 26.48 10.43 16.76
CA GLU A 545 25.98 9.52 15.73
C GLU A 545 25.07 8.45 16.35
N LEU A 546 23.92 8.16 15.74
CA LEU A 546 22.96 7.16 16.23
C LEU A 546 22.46 6.25 15.10
N HIS A 547 22.74 4.95 15.20
CA HIS A 547 22.31 3.96 14.19
C HIS A 547 22.07 2.59 14.80
N GLY A 548 21.49 1.67 14.02
CA GLY A 548 21.06 0.35 14.48
C GLY A 548 22.18 -0.54 15.08
N ARG A 549 23.41 -0.35 14.63
CA ARG A 549 24.58 -1.18 15.05
C ARG A 549 25.17 -0.77 16.41
N ILE A 550 24.75 0.35 16.98
CA ILE A 550 25.21 0.83 18.29
C ILE A 550 24.54 0.01 19.40
N GLY A 551 25.29 -0.34 20.45
CA GLY A 551 24.77 -1.07 21.60
C GLY A 551 23.76 -0.25 22.43
N SER A 552 22.91 -0.92 23.19
CA SER A 552 21.82 -0.29 23.95
C SER A 552 22.31 0.78 24.96
N ALA A 553 23.38 0.46 25.73
CA ALA A 553 23.93 1.39 26.71
C ALA A 553 24.49 2.67 26.08
N ASP A 554 25.17 2.54 24.93
CA ASP A 554 25.69 3.70 24.20
C ASP A 554 24.58 4.53 23.57
N LYS A 555 23.49 3.88 23.07
CA LYS A 555 22.31 4.59 22.58
C LYS A 555 21.70 5.49 23.66
N THR A 556 21.55 4.96 24.87
CA THR A 556 21.01 5.72 26.01
C THR A 556 21.91 6.93 26.32
N ARG A 557 23.23 6.71 26.43
CA ARG A 557 24.19 7.79 26.69
C ARG A 557 24.12 8.89 25.61
N ILE A 558 24.13 8.51 24.32
CA ILE A 558 24.05 9.44 23.19
C ILE A 558 22.76 10.27 23.26
N MET A 559 21.66 9.61 23.58
CA MET A 559 20.37 10.30 23.74
C MET A 559 20.35 11.26 24.92
N ASP A 560 20.91 10.88 26.06
CA ASP A 560 21.03 11.73 27.25
C ASP A 560 21.91 12.97 26.95
N ASP A 561 23.02 12.79 26.20
CA ASP A 561 23.90 13.89 25.76
C ASP A 561 23.18 14.84 24.80
N PHE A 562 22.36 14.30 23.90
CA PHE A 562 21.56 15.10 22.97
C PHE A 562 20.45 15.88 23.70
N ILE A 563 19.67 15.24 24.55
CA ILE A 563 18.60 15.89 25.34
C ILE A 563 19.18 16.96 26.25
N ALA A 564 20.29 16.66 26.94
CA ALA A 564 20.96 17.60 27.82
C ALA A 564 21.66 18.77 27.06
N GLY A 565 21.77 18.70 25.73
CA GLY A 565 22.42 19.72 24.90
C GLY A 565 23.93 19.70 24.94
N ARG A 566 24.55 18.65 25.47
CA ARG A 566 26.01 18.46 25.40
C ARG A 566 26.44 18.18 23.94
N ALA A 567 25.61 17.48 23.21
CA ALA A 567 25.77 17.26 21.76
C ALA A 567 24.45 17.66 21.04
N PRO A 568 24.22 18.94 20.73
CA PRO A 568 22.95 19.43 20.20
C PRO A 568 22.66 18.99 18.75
N VAL A 569 23.59 18.31 18.08
CA VAL A 569 23.39 17.76 16.74
C VAL A 569 23.48 16.22 16.80
N LEU A 570 22.43 15.55 16.33
CA LEU A 570 22.36 14.09 16.25
C LEU A 570 22.21 13.65 14.79
N VAL A 571 23.25 12.98 14.27
CA VAL A 571 23.22 12.37 12.92
C VAL A 571 22.80 10.93 13.01
N SER A 572 21.75 10.55 12.31
CA SER A 572 21.20 9.20 12.43
C SER A 572 20.59 8.65 11.14
N THR A 573 20.27 7.35 11.17
CA THR A 573 19.36 6.74 10.19
C THR A 573 17.91 6.90 10.63
N THR A 574 16.96 6.24 9.94
CA THR A 574 15.53 6.16 10.30
C THR A 574 15.25 5.58 11.70
N VAL A 575 16.26 5.16 12.46
CA VAL A 575 16.10 4.70 13.85
C VAL A 575 15.40 5.74 14.73
N ILE A 576 15.51 7.04 14.38
CA ILE A 576 14.78 8.12 15.07
C ILE A 576 13.26 8.11 14.78
N GLU A 577 12.79 7.44 13.73
CA GLU A 577 11.34 7.27 13.48
C GLU A 577 10.63 6.67 14.70
N VAL A 578 11.36 5.89 15.51
CA VAL A 578 10.79 5.09 16.58
C VAL A 578 11.21 5.64 17.93
N GLY A 579 10.28 6.33 18.59
CA GLY A 579 10.30 6.45 20.02
C GLY A 579 11.17 7.53 20.65
N VAL A 580 11.68 8.54 19.95
CA VAL A 580 12.43 9.62 20.57
C VAL A 580 11.59 10.88 20.68
N ASP A 581 11.26 11.30 21.91
CA ASP A 581 10.58 12.55 22.19
C ASP A 581 11.55 13.57 22.81
N VAL A 582 11.89 14.60 22.05
CA VAL A 582 12.79 15.68 22.48
C VAL A 582 12.08 17.01 22.24
N PRO A 583 11.42 17.60 23.26
CA PRO A 583 10.68 18.84 23.12
C PRO A 583 11.52 20.02 22.60
N GLU A 584 12.82 20.02 22.90
CA GLU A 584 13.78 21.05 22.48
C GLU A 584 14.25 20.90 21.04
N ALA A 585 13.84 19.85 20.33
CA ALA A 585 14.20 19.65 18.93
C ALA A 585 13.43 20.62 18.04
N THR A 586 14.11 21.61 17.47
CA THR A 586 13.53 22.68 16.65
C THR A 586 13.85 22.54 15.17
N MET A 587 14.86 21.74 14.80
CA MET A 587 15.23 21.58 13.40
C MET A 587 15.44 20.11 13.00
N MET A 588 14.84 19.75 11.86
CA MET A 588 15.02 18.45 11.20
C MET A 588 15.69 18.66 9.84
N VAL A 589 16.79 17.98 9.59
CA VAL A 589 17.46 17.96 8.28
C VAL A 589 17.41 16.54 7.74
N ILE A 590 16.80 16.33 6.58
CA ILE A 590 16.68 15.03 5.93
C ILE A 590 17.56 15.03 4.68
N ILE A 591 18.66 14.30 4.70
CA ILE A 591 19.60 14.20 3.59
C ILE A 591 19.15 13.13 2.61
N ASP A 592 19.31 13.37 1.30
CA ASP A 592 18.78 12.49 0.24
C ASP A 592 17.27 12.21 0.41
N ALA A 593 16.48 13.25 0.69
CA ALA A 593 15.06 13.16 1.03
C ALA A 593 14.21 12.40 -0.01
N GLN A 594 14.66 12.33 -1.27
CA GLN A 594 14.01 11.57 -2.35
C GLN A 594 14.01 10.05 -2.11
N GLN A 595 14.85 9.53 -1.21
CA GLN A 595 14.94 8.11 -0.88
C GLN A 595 13.86 7.66 0.11
N PHE A 596 13.22 8.61 0.80
CA PHE A 596 12.23 8.32 1.82
C PHE A 596 10.80 8.34 1.26
N GLY A 597 9.94 7.47 1.76
CA GLY A 597 8.50 7.51 1.50
C GLY A 597 7.84 8.72 2.17
N LEU A 598 6.68 9.18 1.65
CA LEU A 598 5.96 10.33 2.24
C LEU A 598 5.59 10.10 3.71
N SER A 599 5.17 8.90 4.05
CA SER A 599 4.85 8.54 5.44
C SER A 599 6.07 8.66 6.36
N GLN A 600 7.26 8.24 5.90
CA GLN A 600 8.51 8.36 6.64
C GLN A 600 8.92 9.82 6.80
N LEU A 601 8.87 10.60 5.73
CA LEU A 601 9.16 12.05 5.77
C LEU A 601 8.24 12.76 6.77
N HIS A 602 6.95 12.40 6.78
CA HIS A 602 5.98 12.96 7.69
C HIS A 602 6.26 12.58 9.16
N GLN A 603 6.58 11.30 9.43
CA GLN A 603 6.98 10.86 10.78
C GLN A 603 8.25 11.55 11.27
N LEU A 604 9.27 11.71 10.41
CA LEU A 604 10.49 12.44 10.73
C LEU A 604 10.19 13.91 11.04
N ARG A 605 9.39 14.59 10.19
CA ARG A 605 8.96 15.98 10.47
C ARG A 605 8.23 16.11 11.81
N GLY A 606 7.43 15.13 12.16
CA GLY A 606 6.68 15.10 13.43
C GLY A 606 7.56 14.94 14.68
N ARG A 607 8.87 14.67 14.53
CA ARG A 607 9.84 14.61 15.64
C ARG A 607 10.29 15.99 16.11
N VAL A 608 10.02 17.03 15.37
CA VAL A 608 10.25 18.43 15.75
C VAL A 608 8.92 19.17 15.87
N GLY A 609 8.92 20.36 16.48
CA GLY A 609 7.73 21.18 16.65
C GLY A 609 6.79 20.64 17.76
N ARG A 610 7.36 20.18 18.87
CA ARG A 610 6.62 19.74 20.05
C ARG A 610 6.55 20.76 21.18
N SER A 611 7.23 21.86 21.02
CA SER A 611 7.20 23.03 21.91
C SER A 611 6.54 24.23 21.21
N ASP A 612 6.35 25.33 21.95
CA ASP A 612 5.82 26.60 21.41
C ASP A 612 6.80 27.33 20.49
N SER A 613 8.00 26.78 20.26
CA SER A 613 9.02 27.34 19.40
C SER A 613 8.75 27.05 17.92
N ASP A 614 9.09 28.00 17.05
CA ASP A 614 9.05 27.79 15.63
C ASP A 614 10.02 26.69 15.22
N SER A 615 9.55 25.72 14.44
CA SER A 615 10.36 24.58 14.04
C SER A 615 10.45 24.44 12.53
N VAL A 616 11.58 23.91 12.07
CA VAL A 616 11.92 23.87 10.65
C VAL A 616 12.32 22.44 10.21
N CYS A 617 11.82 22.04 9.06
CA CYS A 617 12.23 20.80 8.39
C CYS A 617 12.88 21.12 7.04
N MET A 618 14.15 20.73 6.87
CA MET A 618 14.91 20.92 5.64
C MET A 618 15.06 19.58 4.92
N ALA A 619 14.37 19.41 3.80
CA ALA A 619 14.46 18.23 2.95
C ALA A 619 15.51 18.48 1.85
N VAL A 620 16.72 17.97 2.06
CA VAL A 620 17.84 18.10 1.12
C VAL A 620 17.72 17.00 0.06
N HIS A 621 17.71 17.41 -1.21
CA HIS A 621 17.51 16.51 -2.34
C HIS A 621 18.55 16.70 -3.43
N ARG A 622 18.70 15.72 -4.31
CA ARG A 622 19.57 15.82 -5.49
C ARG A 622 18.91 16.65 -6.57
N HIS A 623 19.77 17.25 -7.41
CA HIS A 623 19.31 18.12 -8.53
C HIS A 623 18.48 17.33 -9.57
N ASP A 624 18.84 16.09 -9.86
CA ASP A 624 18.31 15.22 -10.92
C ASP A 624 17.12 14.36 -10.43
N LEU A 625 16.09 14.99 -9.85
CA LEU A 625 14.89 14.29 -9.41
C LEU A 625 14.07 13.74 -10.57
N SER A 626 13.61 12.50 -10.45
CA SER A 626 12.53 11.98 -11.30
C SER A 626 11.23 12.74 -11.06
N ALA A 627 10.33 12.80 -12.05
CA ALA A 627 9.04 13.50 -11.90
C ALA A 627 8.22 13.01 -10.68
N PRO A 628 8.09 11.69 -10.40
CA PRO A 628 7.37 11.22 -9.20
C PRO A 628 8.06 11.60 -7.89
N ALA A 629 9.42 11.64 -7.86
CA ALA A 629 10.15 12.04 -6.66
C ALA A 629 9.98 13.54 -6.38
N ARG A 630 9.99 14.37 -7.41
CA ARG A 630 9.73 15.81 -7.31
C ARG A 630 8.32 16.08 -6.79
N GLU A 631 7.29 15.47 -7.39
CA GLU A 631 5.90 15.63 -6.98
C GLU A 631 5.69 15.22 -5.51
N ARG A 632 6.34 14.15 -5.07
CA ARG A 632 6.32 13.68 -3.68
C ARG A 632 6.92 14.69 -2.72
N LEU A 633 8.10 15.23 -3.02
CA LEU A 633 8.76 16.23 -2.16
C LEU A 633 8.00 17.57 -2.16
N GLU A 634 7.45 18.01 -3.29
CA GLU A 634 6.62 19.21 -3.36
C GLU A 634 5.34 19.06 -2.53
N ALA A 635 4.69 17.88 -2.56
CA ALA A 635 3.56 17.60 -1.69
C ALA A 635 3.96 17.66 -0.21
N PHE A 636 5.10 17.07 0.17
CA PHE A 636 5.63 17.11 1.53
C PHE A 636 5.89 18.53 2.03
N ALA A 637 6.40 19.42 1.17
CA ALA A 637 6.63 20.81 1.53
C ALA A 637 5.35 21.66 1.63
N ARG A 638 4.32 21.32 0.81
CA ARG A 638 3.09 22.10 0.71
C ARG A 638 2.14 21.88 1.89
N THR A 639 2.03 20.66 2.41
CA THR A 639 1.06 20.32 3.45
C THR A 639 1.69 19.68 4.68
N THR A 640 1.14 20.01 5.84
CA THR A 640 1.46 19.35 7.12
C THR A 640 0.43 18.27 7.49
N ASP A 641 -0.68 18.17 6.74
CA ASP A 641 -1.72 17.16 6.97
C ASP A 641 -1.23 15.76 6.54
N GLY A 642 -1.07 14.87 7.50
CA GLY A 642 -0.65 13.50 7.27
C GLY A 642 -1.63 12.68 6.44
N PHE A 643 -2.95 12.93 6.53
CA PHE A 643 -3.96 12.25 5.72
C PHE A 643 -3.89 12.67 4.26
N GLU A 644 -3.64 13.97 3.98
CA GLU A 644 -3.41 14.45 2.62
C GLU A 644 -2.13 13.82 2.03
N LEU A 645 -1.04 13.78 2.79
CA LEU A 645 0.21 13.16 2.37
C LEU A 645 0.05 11.66 2.09
N ALA A 646 -0.68 10.94 2.93
CA ALA A 646 -0.96 9.53 2.73
C ALA A 646 -1.79 9.28 1.46
N ARG A 647 -2.75 10.18 1.13
CA ARG A 647 -3.52 10.11 -0.12
C ARG A 647 -2.64 10.37 -1.34
N VAL A 648 -1.73 11.34 -1.28
CA VAL A 648 -0.76 11.61 -2.34
C VAL A 648 0.18 10.42 -2.53
N ASP A 649 0.73 9.86 -1.45
CA ASP A 649 1.60 8.68 -1.50
C ASP A 649 0.91 7.49 -2.19
N LEU A 650 -0.35 7.26 -1.83
CA LEU A 650 -1.17 6.21 -2.43
C LEU A 650 -1.39 6.41 -3.95
N THR A 651 -1.56 7.66 -4.37
CA THR A 651 -1.76 8.00 -5.78
C THR A 651 -0.48 7.84 -6.60
N LEU A 652 0.68 8.16 -6.00
CA LEU A 652 2.00 8.10 -6.65
C LEU A 652 2.59 6.68 -6.68
N ARG A 653 2.22 5.81 -5.74
CA ARG A 653 2.61 4.40 -5.75
C ARG A 653 1.86 3.66 -6.85
N ARG A 654 2.55 2.76 -7.58
CA ARG A 654 1.88 1.83 -8.47
C ARG A 654 1.03 0.86 -7.65
N GLU A 655 -0.15 0.51 -8.15
CA GLU A 655 -1.18 -0.29 -7.46
C GLU A 655 -0.69 -1.61 -6.82
N GLY A 656 0.42 -2.19 -7.32
CA GLY A 656 1.00 -3.42 -6.77
C GLY A 656 1.70 -3.27 -5.41
N ASP A 657 2.05 -2.06 -5.00
CA ASP A 657 2.86 -1.82 -3.78
C ASP A 657 2.01 -1.64 -2.52
N VAL A 658 0.71 -1.37 -2.67
CA VAL A 658 -0.17 -0.94 -1.56
C VAL A 658 -0.60 -2.09 -0.65
N VAL A 659 -0.67 -3.32 -1.17
CA VAL A 659 -1.18 -4.50 -0.44
C VAL A 659 -0.07 -5.46 0.01
N GLY A 660 1.16 -4.96 0.15
CA GLY A 660 2.28 -5.75 0.71
C GLY A 660 2.86 -6.80 -0.25
N ALA A 661 2.62 -6.68 -1.55
CA ALA A 661 3.04 -7.65 -2.56
C ALA A 661 4.56 -7.65 -2.85
N GLN A 662 5.31 -6.62 -2.44
CA GLN A 662 6.76 -6.56 -2.73
C GLN A 662 7.64 -7.48 -1.88
N GLN A 663 7.17 -7.93 -0.70
CA GLN A 663 7.98 -8.85 0.12
C GLN A 663 7.93 -10.32 -0.35
N SER A 664 7.04 -10.68 -1.28
CA SER A 664 6.83 -12.07 -1.69
C SER A 664 6.82 -12.33 -3.22
N GLY A 665 7.07 -11.33 -4.07
CA GLY A 665 7.14 -11.51 -5.53
C GLY A 665 5.81 -11.89 -6.21
N ARG A 666 4.67 -11.74 -5.54
CA ARG A 666 3.32 -12.00 -6.10
C ARG A 666 2.51 -10.71 -6.22
N THR A 667 1.84 -10.54 -7.35
CA THR A 667 0.90 -9.44 -7.62
C THR A 667 -0.25 -9.44 -6.60
N SER A 668 -0.70 -8.25 -6.20
CA SER A 668 -1.89 -8.09 -5.36
C SER A 668 -3.06 -8.88 -5.96
N GLY A 669 -3.84 -9.57 -5.12
CA GLY A 669 -5.01 -10.33 -5.59
C GLY A 669 -6.14 -9.46 -6.19
N LEU A 670 -5.95 -8.13 -6.26
CA LEU A 670 -6.87 -7.16 -6.84
C LEU A 670 -6.45 -6.86 -8.29
N ARG A 671 -7.37 -7.07 -9.24
CA ARG A 671 -7.12 -6.93 -10.68
C ARG A 671 -7.71 -5.66 -11.26
N PHE A 672 -8.86 -5.23 -10.76
CA PHE A 672 -9.64 -4.10 -11.25
C PHE A 672 -9.75 -2.98 -10.23
N LEU A 673 -9.90 -3.33 -8.97
CA LEU A 673 -10.08 -2.40 -7.87
C LEU A 673 -8.77 -1.68 -7.53
N SER A 674 -8.82 -0.35 -7.55
CA SER A 674 -7.74 0.51 -7.08
C SER A 674 -8.11 1.11 -5.73
N VAL A 675 -7.44 0.66 -4.68
CA VAL A 675 -7.69 1.18 -3.33
C VAL A 675 -7.47 2.69 -3.23
N ALA A 676 -6.60 3.22 -4.12
CA ALA A 676 -6.29 4.65 -4.18
C ALA A 676 -7.40 5.50 -4.82
N ARG A 677 -8.10 4.96 -5.82
CA ARG A 677 -9.01 5.71 -6.68
C ARG A 677 -10.48 5.39 -6.48
N ASP A 678 -10.77 4.15 -6.06
CA ASP A 678 -12.11 3.59 -6.05
C ASP A 678 -12.75 3.63 -4.65
N GLY A 679 -12.46 4.67 -3.86
CA GLY A 679 -12.94 4.82 -2.48
C GLY A 679 -14.45 4.74 -2.33
N ASP A 680 -15.18 5.42 -3.21
CA ASP A 680 -16.65 5.43 -3.21
C ASP A 680 -17.20 4.03 -3.55
N ILE A 681 -16.55 3.32 -4.47
CA ILE A 681 -16.90 1.94 -4.84
C ILE A 681 -16.73 1.02 -3.63
N ILE A 682 -15.61 1.15 -2.90
CA ILE A 682 -15.32 0.34 -1.71
C ILE A 682 -16.37 0.60 -0.62
N GLU A 683 -16.75 1.85 -0.39
CA GLU A 683 -17.73 2.21 0.63
C GLU A 683 -19.12 1.68 0.29
N GLN A 684 -19.59 1.86 -0.93
CA GLN A 684 -20.88 1.32 -1.41
C GLN A 684 -20.90 -0.22 -1.33
N ALA A 685 -19.84 -0.86 -1.80
CA ALA A 685 -19.70 -2.31 -1.78
C ALA A 685 -19.69 -2.88 -0.35
N ARG A 686 -19.03 -2.18 0.60
CA ARG A 686 -19.03 -2.55 2.02
C ARG A 686 -20.42 -2.54 2.62
N ASP A 687 -21.17 -1.46 2.38
CA ASP A 687 -22.52 -1.33 2.95
C ASP A 687 -23.47 -2.38 2.36
N ALA A 688 -23.34 -2.69 1.06
CA ALA A 688 -24.08 -3.76 0.41
C ALA A 688 -23.68 -5.15 0.98
N ALA A 689 -22.39 -5.41 1.13
CA ALA A 689 -21.87 -6.67 1.68
C ALA A 689 -22.35 -6.90 3.12
N ARG A 690 -22.30 -5.87 3.97
CA ARG A 690 -22.81 -5.94 5.36
C ARG A 690 -24.30 -6.28 5.39
N ARG A 691 -25.13 -5.66 4.53
CA ARG A 691 -26.57 -6.00 4.43
C ARG A 691 -26.76 -7.46 4.02
N THR A 692 -26.03 -7.91 3.02
CA THR A 692 -26.10 -9.30 2.53
C THR A 692 -25.75 -10.32 3.61
N ILE A 693 -24.60 -10.14 4.28
CA ILE A 693 -24.13 -11.06 5.34
C ILE A 693 -25.03 -10.99 6.59
N SER A 694 -25.64 -9.82 6.88
CA SER A 694 -26.59 -9.71 7.97
C SER A 694 -27.91 -10.43 7.69
N ALA A 695 -28.38 -10.42 6.43
CA ALA A 695 -29.61 -11.08 6.00
C ALA A 695 -29.42 -12.61 5.85
N ASP A 696 -28.30 -13.06 5.27
CA ASP A 696 -27.96 -14.47 5.09
C ASP A 696 -26.54 -14.76 5.63
N PRO A 697 -26.44 -15.02 6.94
CA PRO A 697 -25.14 -15.22 7.59
C PRO A 697 -24.39 -16.47 7.18
N SER A 698 -25.10 -17.48 6.74
CA SER A 698 -24.56 -18.78 6.30
C SER A 698 -24.25 -18.80 4.81
N LEU A 699 -24.68 -17.75 4.08
CA LEU A 699 -24.63 -17.70 2.61
C LEU A 699 -25.36 -18.88 1.92
N ALA A 700 -26.36 -19.45 2.61
CA ALA A 700 -27.10 -20.60 2.08
C ALA A 700 -27.82 -20.29 0.77
N ASP A 701 -28.35 -19.06 0.63
CA ASP A 701 -29.01 -18.57 -0.57
C ASP A 701 -28.02 -17.96 -1.60
N HIS A 702 -26.71 -17.88 -1.27
CA HIS A 702 -25.67 -17.21 -2.06
C HIS A 702 -24.44 -18.09 -2.28
N SER A 703 -24.64 -19.30 -2.81
CA SER A 703 -23.61 -20.33 -2.97
C SER A 703 -22.37 -19.89 -3.77
N GLU A 704 -22.56 -19.06 -4.80
CA GLU A 704 -21.43 -18.55 -5.60
C GLU A 704 -20.60 -17.53 -4.80
N LEU A 705 -21.22 -16.66 -4.03
CA LEU A 705 -20.53 -15.74 -3.12
C LEU A 705 -19.75 -16.52 -2.05
N GLU A 706 -20.37 -17.54 -1.45
CA GLU A 706 -19.72 -18.43 -0.49
C GLU A 706 -18.47 -19.07 -1.09
N ARG A 707 -18.57 -19.62 -2.30
CA ARG A 707 -17.48 -20.26 -3.02
C ARG A 707 -16.31 -19.31 -3.24
N VAL A 708 -16.57 -18.09 -3.72
CA VAL A 708 -15.55 -17.07 -3.96
C VAL A 708 -14.89 -16.62 -2.66
N ILE A 709 -15.65 -16.42 -1.60
CA ILE A 709 -15.12 -16.05 -0.26
C ILE A 709 -14.22 -17.17 0.26
N ARG A 710 -14.65 -18.44 0.22
CA ARG A 710 -13.84 -19.58 0.69
C ARG A 710 -12.53 -19.72 -0.08
N ALA A 711 -12.56 -19.56 -1.40
CA ALA A 711 -11.36 -19.61 -2.24
C ALA A 711 -10.35 -18.48 -1.88
N ARG A 712 -10.84 -17.28 -1.56
CA ARG A 712 -9.99 -16.17 -1.11
C ARG A 712 -9.44 -16.38 0.31
N LEU A 713 -10.27 -16.78 1.25
CA LEU A 713 -9.86 -17.04 2.63
C LEU A 713 -8.82 -18.16 2.71
N SER A 714 -9.00 -19.25 1.96
CA SER A 714 -8.00 -20.34 1.93
C SER A 714 -6.67 -19.90 1.35
N SER A 715 -6.65 -18.99 0.38
CA SER A 715 -5.41 -18.40 -0.16
C SER A 715 -4.73 -17.45 0.84
N GLN A 716 -5.48 -16.72 1.65
CA GLN A 716 -4.96 -15.86 2.72
C GLN A 716 -4.45 -16.67 3.91
N VAL A 717 -5.15 -17.70 4.35
CA VAL A 717 -4.70 -18.58 5.43
C VAL A 717 -3.42 -19.31 5.02
N ALA A 718 -3.36 -19.86 3.81
CA ALA A 718 -2.15 -20.51 3.29
C ALA A 718 -0.96 -19.51 3.15
N TRP A 719 -1.22 -18.21 3.04
CA TRP A 719 -0.20 -17.17 3.07
C TRP A 719 0.24 -16.86 4.50
N MET A 720 -0.70 -16.79 5.47
CA MET A 720 -0.40 -16.56 6.89
C MET A 720 0.40 -17.72 7.52
N GLU A 721 0.17 -18.96 7.09
CA GLU A 721 0.93 -20.12 7.56
C GLU A 721 2.35 -20.20 7.00
N ARG A 722 2.67 -19.46 5.93
CA ARG A 722 4.00 -19.47 5.25
C ARG A 722 4.83 -18.20 5.51
N SER A 723 4.26 -17.19 6.13
CA SER A 723 4.92 -15.94 6.52
C SER A 723 5.20 -15.88 8.02
#